data_ef93ca2a770aa317b5b0e5fc0639148c
#
_entry.id   ef93ca2a770aa317b5b0e5fc0639148c
#
_cell.length_a   1.000
_cell.length_b   1.000
_cell.length_c   1.000
_cell.angle_alpha   90.00
_cell.angle_beta   90.00
_cell.angle_gamma   90.00
#
_symmetry.space_group_name_H-M   'P 1'
#
loop_
_entity.id
_entity.type
_entity.pdbx_description
1 polymer ?
#
loop_
_entity_poly.entity_id
_entity_poly.type
_entity_poly.pdbx_seq_one_letter_code
_entity_poly.pdbx_strand_id
1 'polypeptide(L)'
;MSPKKRFIFLSVAGFIFVVTLMALWSLLPGFLESRILPELARQNGVGWQSGRIHHIGLTGFDAGPMIVGRENETGLVVDAVHVSYTPFGLFQKRLESITVSGLSLNVSVNDEGIVIAGIDLEKPTPPSGKASAKASAGSAVAVGRIRISSAVLNLFLEGETLRIPFDLTARLEPAGTIDAMLTLRPCGEKILLSTRWEQTGSHGAVSLTAASLSLEKLAAMVKALPPELTLSGDIDLQAGAAISLNPLKIEEMTGSLDATAFRVAYGDISLGTHPAGKETDTAFHLSVRQVEKKRFMVSGGNLVMQARVPLVIDNLKGAITLGPEATDVSLQAAVRVPAFLQAGTLPVALVEDVRLMASLSGGYAANSDWHLDITDSPAKGARKSEAIVLAMGDIRVAAGPPMYTLKMNGNRAGVEGRYSLSIPGVRANTPAGSVRMRRVALQGSVGIDASGEKILPAGTASLLVTAIEADMGAPGSPATVKVSIPEIRARAKMQHRPGENPVFRGDVRLAESSLAAPEYKVRMTGIGASIPWQWPVKKAGAKGRASIARMQWKHLDMGSMRMTVRQQSDGIVYQGRHTSILLPELELDFSGAVKFPAADGIEAHVEAVMSRPESAAEIDLGQFFEAGAGVYAQGALSADVKGSYTAGRMRANACGRLDNTAIRMPAKDLVVENLSLGVCLPDLLQLTTGPSQTLTFGAAGAGNFKVENGVFHFQLEPHKTLFIEKGRVGWSGGQIRLQPMRITPGIDAYEARLDCDRLNLAQILEQLAIANAKGDGTVNGTIPISIKKGRIRFDDGFLYSTPGDGGKISLSGADAIMAGIPRGTRQFFQVDLAREALKDFNYKWAKLRLVSEKDALRMRLQFDGKPGKILPFEYNQEFGGFIRVDADSRGSDFEGISLDVNFRVPLNDLLQYKDLFR
;
A
#
# COMPACT_ATOMS: atom_id res chain seq x y z
N MET A 1 -24.17 -42.56 2.54
CA MET A 1 -24.68 -43.94 2.74
C MET A 1 -25.27 -44.43 1.42
N SER A 2 -24.83 -45.56 0.88
CA SER A 2 -25.36 -46.09 -0.39
C SER A 2 -26.81 -46.41 -0.28
N PRO A 3 -27.60 -46.27 -1.33
CA PRO A 3 -29.02 -46.60 -1.34
C PRO A 3 -29.32 -48.06 -0.92
N LYS A 4 -28.36 -48.98 -1.12
CA LYS A 4 -28.45 -50.38 -0.62
C LYS A 4 -28.53 -50.46 0.91
N LYS A 5 -27.84 -49.58 1.67
CA LYS A 5 -27.85 -49.61 3.15
C LYS A 5 -29.15 -49.11 3.76
N ARG A 6 -29.85 -48.16 3.12
CA ARG A 6 -31.19 -47.67 3.57
C ARG A 6 -32.31 -48.64 3.26
N PHE A 7 -32.19 -49.39 2.17
CA PHE A 7 -33.16 -50.46 1.83
C PHE A 7 -33.10 -51.62 2.82
N ILE A 8 -31.97 -52.00 3.29
CA ILE A 8 -31.75 -53.05 4.28
C ILE A 8 -32.44 -52.69 5.61
N PHE A 9 -32.42 -51.40 6.01
CA PHE A 9 -33.08 -50.94 7.23
C PHE A 9 -34.61 -51.06 7.15
N LEU A 10 -35.24 -50.70 6.04
CA LEU A 10 -36.64 -50.86 5.77
C LEU A 10 -37.01 -52.36 5.61
N SER A 11 -36.13 -53.15 5.05
CA SER A 11 -36.32 -54.59 4.94
C SER A 11 -36.18 -55.29 6.30
N VAL A 12 -35.31 -54.78 7.19
CA VAL A 12 -35.18 -55.30 8.56
C VAL A 12 -36.45 -55.00 9.39
N ALA A 13 -37.04 -53.84 9.30
CA ALA A 13 -38.31 -53.51 9.95
C ALA A 13 -39.44 -54.35 9.39
N GLY A 14 -39.50 -54.54 8.07
CA GLY A 14 -40.45 -55.44 7.43
C GLY A 14 -40.21 -56.94 7.74
N PHE A 15 -38.92 -57.34 7.87
CA PHE A 15 -38.54 -58.70 8.20
C PHE A 15 -38.84 -59.02 9.69
N ILE A 16 -38.53 -58.09 10.62
CA ILE A 16 -38.93 -58.19 12.02
C ILE A 16 -40.51 -58.40 12.11
N PHE A 17 -41.19 -57.60 11.28
CA PHE A 17 -42.68 -57.76 11.14
C PHE A 17 -43.06 -59.18 10.66
N VAL A 18 -42.44 -59.72 9.64
CA VAL A 18 -42.72 -61.07 9.11
C VAL A 18 -42.33 -62.15 10.13
N VAL A 19 -41.18 -62.04 10.79
CA VAL A 19 -40.73 -63.00 11.82
C VAL A 19 -41.62 -62.98 13.06
N THR A 20 -42.11 -61.84 13.50
CA THR A 20 -43.01 -61.68 14.60
C THR A 20 -44.40 -62.26 14.23
N LEU A 21 -44.84 -62.05 13.01
CA LEU A 21 -46.08 -62.69 12.48
C LEU A 21 -45.98 -64.22 12.42
N MET A 22 -44.83 -64.78 12.00
CA MET A 22 -44.69 -66.26 11.96
C MET A 22 -44.61 -66.87 13.36
N ALA A 23 -44.05 -66.23 14.33
CA ALA A 23 -44.01 -66.69 15.73
C ALA A 23 -45.40 -66.71 16.36
N LEU A 24 -46.31 -65.90 15.94
CA LEU A 24 -47.71 -65.77 16.39
C LEU A 24 -48.61 -66.78 15.83
N TRP A 25 -48.25 -67.49 14.78
CA TRP A 25 -49.15 -68.48 14.13
C TRP A 25 -49.15 -69.81 14.82
N SER A 26 -48.26 -70.15 15.70
CA SER A 26 -48.19 -71.47 16.32
C SER A 26 -48.90 -71.52 17.69
N LEU A 27 -50.03 -72.00 17.69
CA LEU A 27 -50.97 -71.98 18.76
C LEU A 27 -50.89 -73.08 19.82
N LEU A 28 -49.78 -73.78 19.94
CA LEU A 28 -49.60 -74.79 21.00
C LEU A 28 -48.42 -74.46 21.89
N PRO A 29 -48.63 -74.00 23.17
CA PRO A 29 -47.55 -73.75 24.12
C PRO A 29 -46.62 -74.96 24.16
N GLY A 30 -45.61 -75.16 24.55
CA GLY A 30 -44.73 -76.29 24.63
C GLY A 30 -44.27 -76.99 23.32
N PHE A 31 -45.12 -77.23 22.38
CA PHE A 31 -44.88 -77.84 21.09
C PHE A 31 -44.37 -76.73 20.14
N LEU A 32 -44.92 -75.56 20.33
CA LEU A 32 -44.55 -74.32 19.65
C LEU A 32 -43.19 -73.81 20.09
N GLU A 33 -42.93 -73.80 21.40
CA GLU A 33 -41.67 -73.32 21.95
C GLU A 33 -40.48 -74.23 21.56
N SER A 34 -40.71 -75.55 21.61
CA SER A 34 -39.55 -76.48 21.49
C SER A 34 -39.30 -76.98 20.07
N ARG A 35 -40.23 -76.89 19.16
CA ARG A 35 -40.13 -77.50 17.78
C ARG A 35 -40.51 -76.53 16.67
N ILE A 36 -41.59 -75.81 16.78
CA ILE A 36 -42.09 -74.99 15.68
C ILE A 36 -41.40 -73.64 15.59
N LEU A 37 -41.29 -72.96 16.72
CA LEU A 37 -40.62 -71.63 16.75
C LEU A 37 -39.16 -71.74 16.33
N PRO A 38 -38.33 -72.69 16.83
CA PRO A 38 -36.95 -72.80 16.40
C PRO A 38 -36.81 -73.22 14.91
N GLU A 39 -37.68 -74.07 14.44
CA GLU A 39 -37.61 -74.53 13.05
C GLU A 39 -38.07 -73.47 12.07
N LEU A 40 -39.15 -72.79 12.40
CA LEU A 40 -39.57 -71.61 11.62
C LEU A 40 -38.47 -70.43 11.57
N ALA A 41 -37.86 -70.20 12.69
CA ALA A 41 -36.77 -69.27 12.75
C ALA A 41 -35.60 -69.72 11.83
N ARG A 42 -35.19 -70.96 11.89
CA ARG A 42 -34.14 -71.59 11.05
C ARG A 42 -34.45 -71.52 9.57
N GLN A 43 -35.71 -71.84 9.19
CA GLN A 43 -36.16 -71.79 7.80
C GLN A 43 -36.15 -70.38 7.21
N ASN A 44 -36.31 -69.36 8.03
CA ASN A 44 -36.31 -67.97 7.62
C ASN A 44 -34.98 -67.29 7.89
N GLY A 45 -33.92 -68.07 8.21
CA GLY A 45 -32.57 -67.52 8.42
C GLY A 45 -32.41 -66.71 9.73
N VAL A 46 -33.28 -67.00 10.72
CA VAL A 46 -33.32 -66.36 12.02
C VAL A 46 -32.68 -67.26 13.07
N GLY A 47 -31.65 -66.83 13.76
CA GLY A 47 -31.02 -67.56 14.87
C GLY A 47 -31.89 -67.47 16.11
N TRP A 48 -32.54 -68.59 16.48
CA TRP A 48 -33.38 -68.63 17.63
C TRP A 48 -32.58 -69.13 18.84
N GLN A 49 -32.66 -68.39 19.98
CA GLN A 49 -32.03 -68.81 21.21
C GLN A 49 -33.10 -69.32 22.26
N SER A 50 -34.12 -68.52 22.55
CA SER A 50 -35.15 -68.89 23.51
C SER A 50 -36.41 -68.06 23.31
N GLY A 51 -37.57 -68.59 23.77
CA GLY A 51 -38.85 -67.90 23.83
C GLY A 51 -39.85 -68.63 24.63
N ARG A 52 -40.70 -67.91 25.39
CA ARG A 52 -41.80 -68.50 26.22
C ARG A 52 -43.14 -67.94 25.80
N ILE A 53 -44.21 -68.84 25.85
CA ILE A 53 -45.57 -68.41 25.64
C ILE A 53 -46.26 -68.49 26.99
N HIS A 54 -46.75 -67.37 27.51
CA HIS A 54 -47.37 -67.33 28.86
C HIS A 54 -48.79 -67.62 28.87
N HIS A 55 -49.59 -67.17 27.92
CA HIS A 55 -51.00 -67.35 27.88
C HIS A 55 -51.49 -67.33 26.44
N ILE A 56 -52.46 -68.31 26.16
CA ILE A 56 -53.20 -68.31 24.89
C ILE A 56 -54.63 -68.22 25.24
N GLY A 57 -55.33 -67.16 24.88
CA GLY A 57 -56.78 -66.93 25.12
C GLY A 57 -57.56 -66.97 23.82
N LEU A 58 -58.88 -66.88 23.93
CA LEU A 58 -59.79 -66.89 22.80
C LEU A 58 -59.70 -65.64 21.94
N THR A 59 -59.24 -64.58 22.50
CA THR A 59 -59.15 -63.26 21.86
C THR A 59 -57.70 -62.67 21.79
N GLY A 60 -56.69 -63.42 22.20
CA GLY A 60 -55.32 -63.05 22.16
C GLY A 60 -54.35 -64.00 22.84
N PHE A 61 -53.06 -63.82 22.69
CA PHE A 61 -52.09 -64.58 23.44
C PHE A 61 -50.91 -63.61 23.84
N ASP A 62 -50.23 -64.02 24.90
CA ASP A 62 -49.09 -63.35 25.47
C ASP A 62 -47.84 -64.23 25.43
N ALA A 63 -46.76 -63.67 24.90
CA ALA A 63 -45.43 -64.33 24.78
C ALA A 63 -44.29 -63.41 25.21
N GLY A 64 -43.29 -64.06 25.75
CA GLY A 64 -42.01 -63.33 26.15
C GLY A 64 -41.36 -63.93 27.36
N PRO A 65 -40.16 -63.64 27.68
CA PRO A 65 -39.12 -62.95 26.79
C PRO A 65 -38.69 -63.84 25.59
N MET A 66 -38.40 -63.25 24.47
CA MET A 66 -37.90 -63.93 23.27
C MET A 66 -36.49 -63.39 22.97
N ILE A 67 -35.53 -64.29 22.65
CA ILE A 67 -34.18 -63.94 22.31
C ILE A 67 -33.79 -64.53 20.96
N VAL A 68 -33.35 -63.65 20.07
CA VAL A 68 -32.90 -64.00 18.72
C VAL A 68 -31.43 -63.61 18.60
N GLY A 69 -30.58 -64.52 18.12
CA GLY A 69 -29.12 -64.27 17.97
C GLY A 69 -28.35 -65.52 17.53
N ARG A 70 -27.05 -65.48 17.48
CA ARG A 70 -26.18 -66.62 17.32
C ARG A 70 -25.64 -67.02 18.71
N GLU A 71 -25.07 -68.22 18.86
CA GLU A 71 -24.40 -68.65 20.09
C GLU A 71 -23.33 -67.57 20.45
N ASN A 72 -23.53 -66.86 21.55
CA ASN A 72 -22.72 -65.79 22.12
C ASN A 72 -23.03 -64.34 21.59
N GLU A 73 -23.93 -64.13 20.66
CA GLU A 73 -24.27 -62.79 20.17
C GLU A 73 -25.81 -62.62 20.11
N THR A 74 -26.33 -61.70 20.89
CA THR A 74 -27.76 -61.38 20.90
C THR A 74 -28.03 -60.23 19.91
N GLY A 75 -28.84 -60.52 18.89
CA GLY A 75 -29.29 -59.53 17.89
C GLY A 75 -30.58 -58.83 18.26
N LEU A 76 -31.52 -59.57 18.86
CA LEU A 76 -32.86 -59.10 19.22
C LEU A 76 -33.31 -59.66 20.55
N VAL A 77 -33.84 -58.88 21.45
CA VAL A 77 -34.50 -59.25 22.68
C VAL A 77 -35.86 -58.59 22.72
N VAL A 78 -36.90 -59.37 23.03
CA VAL A 78 -38.29 -58.89 23.20
C VAL A 78 -38.77 -59.30 24.60
N ASP A 79 -39.18 -58.37 25.43
CA ASP A 79 -39.65 -58.69 26.77
C ASP A 79 -41.06 -59.27 26.76
N ALA A 80 -41.97 -58.71 25.99
CA ALA A 80 -43.35 -59.22 25.89
C ALA A 80 -43.92 -58.91 24.51
N VAL A 81 -44.77 -59.91 24.04
CA VAL A 81 -45.52 -59.77 22.81
C VAL A 81 -47.01 -60.17 23.18
N HIS A 82 -47.87 -59.22 22.92
CA HIS A 82 -49.36 -59.45 23.06
C HIS A 82 -50.01 -59.43 21.67
N VAL A 83 -50.71 -60.45 21.36
CA VAL A 83 -51.46 -60.54 20.08
C VAL A 83 -52.93 -60.61 20.36
N SER A 84 -53.69 -59.74 19.76
CA SER A 84 -55.17 -59.76 19.84
C SER A 84 -55.79 -60.22 18.52
N TYR A 85 -56.79 -61.03 18.64
CA TYR A 85 -57.61 -61.60 17.53
C TYR A 85 -58.98 -61.83 17.93
N THR A 86 -59.90 -61.95 17.00
CA THR A 86 -61.23 -62.53 17.22
C THR A 86 -61.27 -63.99 16.68
N PRO A 87 -62.03 -64.89 17.30
CA PRO A 87 -62.14 -66.26 16.78
C PRO A 87 -62.50 -66.31 15.30
N PHE A 88 -63.44 -65.44 14.89
CA PHE A 88 -63.86 -65.33 13.49
C PHE A 88 -62.73 -64.76 12.60
N GLY A 89 -61.94 -63.81 13.11
CA GLY A 89 -60.83 -63.29 12.42
C GLY A 89 -59.69 -64.28 12.16
N LEU A 90 -59.42 -65.17 13.12
CA LEU A 90 -58.52 -66.29 12.94
C LEU A 90 -58.91 -67.25 11.82
N PHE A 91 -60.21 -67.55 11.67
CA PHE A 91 -60.72 -68.34 10.56
C PHE A 91 -60.49 -67.62 9.22
N GLN A 92 -60.57 -66.32 9.22
CA GLN A 92 -60.25 -65.45 8.03
C GLN A 92 -58.75 -65.13 7.91
N LYS A 93 -57.92 -65.72 8.78
CA LYS A 93 -56.44 -65.41 8.83
C LYS A 93 -56.20 -63.97 9.08
N ARG A 94 -56.95 -63.33 9.95
CA ARG A 94 -56.84 -61.93 10.30
C ARG A 94 -56.58 -61.73 11.80
N LEU A 95 -55.46 -60.98 12.13
CA LEU A 95 -55.19 -60.56 13.48
C LEU A 95 -55.63 -59.12 13.64
N GLU A 96 -56.10 -58.71 14.83
CA GLU A 96 -56.56 -57.37 15.09
C GLU A 96 -55.37 -56.50 15.41
N SER A 97 -54.45 -56.90 16.33
CA SER A 97 -53.29 -56.20 16.67
C SER A 97 -52.19 -57.09 17.23
N ILE A 98 -50.95 -56.61 17.03
CA ILE A 98 -49.73 -57.15 17.64
C ILE A 98 -49.11 -56.02 18.43
N THR A 99 -48.87 -56.18 19.70
CA THR A 99 -48.26 -55.29 20.58
C THR A 99 -46.95 -55.92 21.11
N VAL A 100 -45.77 -55.24 20.81
CA VAL A 100 -44.46 -55.65 21.28
C VAL A 100 -44.02 -54.63 22.30
N SER A 101 -43.52 -55.03 23.43
CA SER A 101 -43.00 -54.19 24.47
C SER A 101 -41.62 -54.65 24.90
N GLY A 102 -40.76 -53.70 25.22
CA GLY A 102 -39.36 -53.96 25.64
C GLY A 102 -38.50 -54.60 24.57
N LEU A 103 -38.57 -54.08 23.31
CA LEU A 103 -37.74 -54.57 22.23
C LEU A 103 -36.33 -53.96 22.31
N SER A 104 -35.31 -54.82 22.40
CA SER A 104 -33.89 -54.38 22.26
C SER A 104 -33.34 -54.96 20.99
N LEU A 105 -32.96 -54.10 20.07
CA LEU A 105 -32.36 -54.39 18.76
C LEU A 105 -30.89 -54.02 18.73
N ASN A 106 -29.98 -54.97 18.52
CA ASN A 106 -28.56 -54.76 18.41
C ASN A 106 -28.13 -54.79 16.96
N VAL A 107 -27.62 -53.66 16.47
CA VAL A 107 -27.20 -53.47 15.07
C VAL A 107 -25.72 -53.05 15.05
N SER A 108 -24.92 -53.81 14.34
CA SER A 108 -23.52 -53.45 14.08
C SER A 108 -23.34 -52.91 12.65
N VAL A 109 -22.61 -51.79 12.50
CA VAL A 109 -22.25 -51.22 11.21
C VAL A 109 -20.74 -51.33 11.05
N ASN A 110 -20.32 -52.09 10.03
CA ASN A 110 -18.90 -52.26 9.67
C ASN A 110 -18.71 -51.96 8.17
N ASP A 111 -17.48 -52.11 7.67
CA ASP A 111 -17.14 -51.84 6.26
C ASP A 111 -17.90 -52.74 5.27
N GLU A 112 -18.38 -53.89 5.71
CA GLU A 112 -19.15 -54.87 4.89
C GLU A 112 -20.67 -54.53 4.88
N GLY A 113 -21.17 -53.71 5.81
CA GLY A 113 -22.56 -53.28 5.86
C GLY A 113 -23.20 -53.28 7.23
N ILE A 114 -24.51 -53.40 7.27
CA ILE A 114 -25.33 -53.47 8.49
C ILE A 114 -25.53 -54.94 8.83
N VAL A 115 -25.14 -55.30 10.05
CA VAL A 115 -25.25 -56.68 10.57
C VAL A 115 -26.14 -56.72 11.81
N ILE A 116 -27.11 -57.59 11.85
CA ILE A 116 -27.89 -57.94 13.06
C ILE A 116 -27.56 -59.39 13.41
N ALA A 117 -27.02 -59.63 14.60
CA ALA A 117 -26.60 -60.96 15.01
C ALA A 117 -27.75 -61.94 14.98
N GLY A 118 -27.59 -63.04 14.26
CA GLY A 118 -28.63 -64.05 14.12
C GLY A 118 -29.71 -63.78 13.08
N ILE A 119 -29.59 -62.64 12.33
CA ILE A 119 -30.52 -62.36 11.21
C ILE A 119 -29.70 -62.22 9.94
N ASP A 120 -29.97 -63.09 8.96
CA ASP A 120 -29.33 -63.07 7.66
C ASP A 120 -30.13 -62.14 6.71
N LEU A 121 -29.57 -60.98 6.47
CA LEU A 121 -30.20 -59.93 5.66
C LEU A 121 -29.99 -60.12 4.14
N GLU A 122 -29.15 -61.11 3.74
CA GLU A 122 -28.82 -61.38 2.34
C GLU A 122 -29.61 -62.52 1.70
N LYS A 123 -30.38 -63.28 2.49
CA LYS A 123 -31.18 -64.31 1.90
C LYS A 123 -32.38 -63.73 1.16
N PRO A 124 -32.39 -63.76 -0.17
CA PRO A 124 -33.51 -63.29 -0.92
C PRO A 124 -34.65 -64.32 -0.80
N THR A 125 -35.87 -63.80 -0.86
CA THR A 125 -37.02 -64.47 -1.34
C THR A 125 -36.73 -65.65 -2.28
N PRO A 126 -37.40 -66.79 -2.19
CA PRO A 126 -37.10 -68.02 -2.94
C PRO A 126 -36.97 -67.78 -4.45
N PRO A 127 -36.13 -68.60 -5.15
CA PRO A 127 -35.82 -68.31 -6.53
C PRO A 127 -37.06 -68.47 -7.38
N SER A 128 -37.33 -67.46 -8.22
CA SER A 128 -38.37 -67.53 -9.24
C SER A 128 -38.00 -68.59 -10.31
N GLY A 129 -38.06 -69.87 -9.92
CA GLY A 129 -38.09 -70.95 -10.85
C GLY A 129 -39.57 -71.05 -11.35
N LYS A 130 -39.71 -71.12 -12.67
CA LYS A 130 -40.96 -71.39 -13.38
C LYS A 130 -41.83 -72.38 -12.61
N ALA A 131 -42.77 -71.89 -11.82
CA ALA A 131 -43.78 -72.66 -11.21
C ALA A 131 -45.10 -72.03 -11.61
N SER A 132 -45.77 -72.75 -12.48
CA SER A 132 -47.23 -72.93 -12.70
C SER A 132 -48.09 -71.88 -11.98
N ALA A 133 -48.88 -71.16 -12.75
CA ALA A 133 -49.97 -70.28 -12.33
C ALA A 133 -51.14 -71.05 -11.64
N LYS A 134 -50.74 -71.82 -10.63
CA LYS A 134 -51.76 -72.54 -9.74
C LYS A 134 -51.12 -72.84 -8.38
N ALA A 135 -50.30 -72.04 -7.85
CA ALA A 135 -49.96 -72.05 -6.44
C ALA A 135 -50.78 -70.94 -5.77
N SER A 136 -51.93 -71.35 -5.37
CA SER A 136 -52.73 -70.90 -4.21
C SER A 136 -52.38 -69.58 -3.64
N ALA A 137 -53.36 -68.65 -3.60
CA ALA A 137 -53.52 -67.65 -2.57
C ALA A 137 -53.42 -68.32 -1.17
N GLY A 138 -52.25 -68.82 -0.83
CA GLY A 138 -51.84 -69.45 0.44
C GLY A 138 -51.46 -68.35 1.41
N SER A 139 -52.52 -67.87 2.04
CA SER A 139 -52.50 -67.64 3.48
C SER A 139 -51.48 -66.70 4.06
N ALA A 140 -51.32 -65.52 3.50
CA ALA A 140 -50.77 -64.39 4.30
C ALA A 140 -51.76 -63.99 5.40
N VAL A 141 -51.38 -64.03 6.67
CA VAL A 141 -52.17 -63.49 7.76
C VAL A 141 -52.16 -61.97 7.71
N ALA A 142 -53.39 -61.43 7.58
CA ALA A 142 -53.57 -59.99 7.62
C ALA A 142 -53.48 -59.44 9.05
N VAL A 143 -52.65 -58.50 9.38
CA VAL A 143 -52.53 -57.86 10.70
C VAL A 143 -53.08 -56.44 10.62
N GLY A 144 -54.12 -56.11 11.36
CA GLY A 144 -54.75 -54.79 11.32
C GLY A 144 -53.91 -53.69 11.91
N ARG A 145 -53.17 -53.99 13.01
CA ARG A 145 -52.32 -53.04 13.68
C ARG A 145 -51.10 -53.68 14.34
N ILE A 146 -49.92 -53.04 14.20
CA ILE A 146 -48.75 -53.43 14.95
C ILE A 146 -48.33 -52.23 15.78
N ARG A 147 -47.98 -52.44 17.03
CA ARG A 147 -47.43 -51.46 17.95
C ARG A 147 -46.21 -52.01 18.65
N ILE A 148 -45.08 -51.29 18.53
CA ILE A 148 -43.90 -51.59 19.26
C ILE A 148 -43.68 -50.40 20.21
N SER A 149 -43.55 -50.63 21.49
CA SER A 149 -43.38 -49.63 22.51
C SER A 149 -42.20 -49.94 23.43
N SER A 150 -41.60 -48.91 24.00
CA SER A 150 -40.43 -49.06 24.90
C SER A 150 -39.25 -49.79 24.22
N ALA A 151 -39.08 -49.61 22.93
CA ALA A 151 -38.00 -50.25 22.19
C ALA A 151 -36.70 -49.43 22.22
N VAL A 152 -35.59 -50.16 22.14
CA VAL A 152 -34.24 -49.54 22.14
C VAL A 152 -33.45 -50.15 20.97
N LEU A 153 -32.93 -49.29 20.13
CA LEU A 153 -31.94 -49.60 19.11
C LEU A 153 -30.54 -49.35 19.70
N ASN A 154 -29.73 -50.40 19.83
CA ASN A 154 -28.30 -50.31 20.19
C ASN A 154 -27.50 -50.40 18.90
N LEU A 155 -26.95 -49.29 18.46
CA LEU A 155 -26.13 -49.17 17.25
C LEU A 155 -24.64 -49.20 17.62
N PHE A 156 -23.93 -50.20 17.16
CA PHE A 156 -22.49 -50.38 17.38
C PHE A 156 -21.73 -49.83 16.16
N LEU A 157 -20.98 -48.76 16.36
CA LEU A 157 -20.18 -48.05 15.35
C LEU A 157 -18.71 -47.99 15.85
N GLU A 158 -17.78 -48.65 15.18
CA GLU A 158 -16.33 -48.52 15.41
C GLU A 158 -15.89 -48.34 16.88
N GLY A 159 -16.44 -49.17 17.80
CA GLY A 159 -16.09 -49.14 19.21
C GLY A 159 -17.03 -48.30 20.11
N GLU A 160 -18.00 -47.63 19.53
CA GLU A 160 -19.03 -46.88 20.28
C GLU A 160 -20.41 -47.54 20.20
N THR A 161 -21.18 -47.40 21.27
CA THR A 161 -22.55 -47.91 21.33
C THR A 161 -23.53 -46.75 21.49
N LEU A 162 -24.33 -46.50 20.47
CA LEU A 162 -25.40 -45.49 20.48
C LEU A 162 -26.72 -46.16 20.87
N ARG A 163 -27.38 -45.69 21.96
CA ARG A 163 -28.68 -46.19 22.42
C ARG A 163 -29.77 -45.22 22.01
N ILE A 164 -30.68 -45.66 21.14
CA ILE A 164 -31.76 -44.85 20.57
C ILE A 164 -33.07 -45.47 20.93
N PRO A 165 -33.84 -44.94 21.91
CA PRO A 165 -35.19 -45.38 22.20
C PRO A 165 -36.11 -45.14 20.99
N PHE A 166 -37.00 -46.05 20.72
CA PHE A 166 -37.96 -45.89 19.64
C PHE A 166 -39.33 -46.53 19.92
N ASP A 167 -40.34 -46.00 19.24
CA ASP A 167 -41.69 -46.60 19.18
C ASP A 167 -42.12 -46.73 17.71
N LEU A 168 -42.80 -47.84 17.37
CA LEU A 168 -43.32 -48.04 16.01
C LEU A 168 -44.80 -48.37 16.08
N THR A 169 -45.59 -47.73 15.25
CA THR A 169 -47.01 -48.09 15.00
C THR A 169 -47.26 -48.30 13.51
N ALA A 170 -47.80 -49.39 13.12
CA ALA A 170 -48.25 -49.67 11.75
C ALA A 170 -49.71 -50.12 11.73
N ARG A 171 -50.44 -49.65 10.76
CA ARG A 171 -51.87 -49.98 10.47
C ARG A 171 -51.97 -50.39 9.02
N LEU A 172 -52.76 -51.53 8.83
CA LEU A 172 -53.15 -51.90 7.51
C LEU A 172 -54.61 -51.46 7.36
N GLU A 173 -54.91 -50.62 6.44
CA GLU A 173 -56.27 -50.18 6.13
C GLU A 173 -57.03 -51.20 5.26
N PRO A 174 -58.35 -51.20 5.31
CA PRO A 174 -59.19 -52.15 4.51
C PRO A 174 -58.95 -51.95 3.01
N ALA A 175 -58.53 -50.82 2.57
CA ALA A 175 -58.23 -50.52 1.16
C ALA A 175 -56.83 -51.07 0.71
N GLY A 176 -56.13 -51.81 1.58
CA GLY A 176 -54.83 -52.37 1.25
C GLY A 176 -53.64 -51.34 1.38
N THR A 177 -53.84 -50.23 2.05
CA THR A 177 -52.75 -49.22 2.35
C THR A 177 -52.17 -49.55 3.72
N ILE A 178 -50.83 -49.50 3.81
CA ILE A 178 -50.08 -49.62 5.08
C ILE A 178 -49.58 -48.25 5.48
N ASP A 179 -50.08 -47.79 6.60
CA ASP A 179 -49.50 -46.57 7.24
C ASP A 179 -48.63 -46.96 8.43
N ALA A 180 -47.32 -46.60 8.41
CA ALA A 180 -46.43 -46.85 9.54
C ALA A 180 -45.78 -45.57 10.03
N MET A 181 -45.66 -45.47 11.32
CA MET A 181 -45.06 -44.35 12.02
C MET A 181 -44.02 -44.88 13.02
N LEU A 182 -42.75 -44.50 12.78
CA LEU A 182 -41.60 -44.76 13.67
C LEU A 182 -41.20 -43.47 14.36
N THR A 183 -41.16 -43.48 15.67
CA THR A 183 -40.67 -42.37 16.49
C THR A 183 -39.36 -42.77 17.12
N LEU A 184 -38.26 -42.12 16.74
CA LEU A 184 -36.94 -42.30 17.33
C LEU A 184 -36.72 -41.20 18.37
N ARG A 185 -36.01 -41.50 19.46
CA ARG A 185 -35.71 -40.52 20.53
C ARG A 185 -34.21 -40.53 20.90
N PRO A 186 -33.28 -40.14 20.00
CA PRO A 186 -31.88 -40.00 20.34
C PRO A 186 -31.70 -38.88 21.37
N CYS A 187 -31.06 -39.16 22.52
CA CYS A 187 -30.90 -38.20 23.62
C CYS A 187 -32.18 -37.49 24.09
N GLY A 188 -33.35 -38.12 23.90
CA GLY A 188 -34.65 -37.53 24.23
C GLY A 188 -35.26 -36.66 23.12
N GLU A 189 -34.53 -36.38 22.06
CA GLU A 189 -35.00 -35.63 20.89
C GLU A 189 -35.93 -36.49 20.02
N LYS A 190 -36.97 -35.89 19.47
CA LYS A 190 -38.02 -36.65 18.73
C LYS A 190 -37.80 -36.53 17.22
N ILE A 191 -37.53 -37.69 16.58
CA ILE A 191 -37.52 -37.84 15.13
C ILE A 191 -38.67 -38.74 14.73
N LEU A 192 -39.54 -38.28 13.82
CA LEU A 192 -40.70 -38.97 13.34
C LEU A 192 -40.46 -39.39 11.88
N LEU A 193 -40.52 -40.70 11.64
CA LEU A 193 -40.53 -41.29 10.30
C LEU A 193 -41.91 -41.85 10.04
N SER A 194 -42.60 -41.37 8.99
CA SER A 194 -43.88 -41.92 8.57
C SER A 194 -43.79 -42.46 7.14
N THR A 195 -44.47 -43.56 6.91
CA THR A 195 -44.53 -44.18 5.57
C THR A 195 -45.95 -44.57 5.26
N ARG A 196 -46.37 -44.32 4.05
CA ARG A 196 -47.60 -44.76 3.44
C ARG A 196 -47.31 -45.65 2.24
N TRP A 197 -47.83 -46.89 2.26
CA TRP A 197 -47.51 -47.89 1.27
C TRP A 197 -48.77 -48.50 0.72
N GLU A 198 -48.95 -48.62 -0.61
CA GLU A 198 -50.01 -49.26 -1.27
C GLU A 198 -49.68 -50.76 -1.52
N GLN A 199 -50.42 -51.68 -0.94
CA GLN A 199 -50.15 -53.12 -1.03
C GLN A 199 -50.30 -53.70 -2.45
N THR A 200 -51.09 -53.06 -3.30
CA THR A 200 -51.32 -53.44 -4.71
C THR A 200 -50.41 -52.67 -5.66
N GLY A 201 -49.75 -51.62 -5.21
CA GLY A 201 -48.84 -50.79 -5.98
C GLY A 201 -47.37 -50.99 -5.61
N SER A 202 -46.50 -50.80 -6.57
CA SER A 202 -45.05 -50.81 -6.34
C SER A 202 -44.53 -49.50 -5.76
N HIS A 203 -45.41 -48.58 -5.36
CA HIS A 203 -45.05 -47.21 -4.95
C HIS A 203 -45.42 -46.89 -3.50
N GLY A 204 -44.60 -46.18 -2.81
CA GLY A 204 -44.81 -45.68 -1.43
C GLY A 204 -44.19 -44.34 -1.21
N ALA A 205 -44.70 -43.59 -0.23
CA ALA A 205 -44.16 -42.34 0.24
C ALA A 205 -43.56 -42.49 1.63
N VAL A 206 -42.38 -41.97 1.83
CA VAL A 206 -41.71 -41.89 3.13
C VAL A 206 -41.49 -40.43 3.48
N SER A 207 -41.84 -40.01 4.69
CA SER A 207 -41.53 -38.67 5.21
C SER A 207 -40.83 -38.79 6.56
N LEU A 208 -39.84 -37.94 6.76
CA LEU A 208 -39.10 -37.78 7.99
C LEU A 208 -39.32 -36.34 8.48
N THR A 209 -39.70 -36.21 9.73
CA THR A 209 -39.84 -34.91 10.38
C THR A 209 -39.18 -34.94 11.76
N ALA A 210 -38.41 -33.91 12.04
CA ALA A 210 -37.83 -33.70 13.35
C ALA A 210 -37.89 -32.20 13.66
N ALA A 211 -38.40 -31.84 14.81
CA ALA A 211 -38.56 -30.47 15.24
C ALA A 211 -37.67 -30.19 16.44
N SER A 212 -36.99 -29.07 16.42
CA SER A 212 -36.12 -28.56 17.52
C SER A 212 -35.11 -29.59 18.01
N LEU A 213 -34.39 -30.24 17.04
CA LEU A 213 -33.28 -31.14 17.38
C LEU A 213 -32.10 -30.36 17.92
N SER A 214 -31.74 -30.54 19.18
CA SER A 214 -30.57 -29.91 19.78
C SER A 214 -29.26 -30.51 19.27
N LEU A 215 -28.46 -29.70 18.57
CA LEU A 215 -27.15 -30.12 18.07
C LEU A 215 -26.16 -30.45 19.20
N GLU A 216 -26.26 -29.79 20.34
CA GLU A 216 -25.39 -30.05 21.51
C GLU A 216 -25.63 -31.45 22.05
N LYS A 217 -26.91 -31.86 22.18
CA LYS A 217 -27.27 -33.18 22.66
C LYS A 217 -26.88 -34.28 21.67
N LEU A 218 -27.06 -34.02 20.37
CA LEU A 218 -26.64 -34.94 19.32
C LEU A 218 -25.11 -35.05 19.25
N ALA A 219 -24.37 -33.95 19.37
CA ALA A 219 -22.91 -33.93 19.40
C ALA A 219 -22.34 -34.71 20.60
N ALA A 220 -23.00 -34.63 21.77
CA ALA A 220 -22.62 -35.36 22.97
C ALA A 220 -22.71 -36.88 22.82
N MET A 221 -23.48 -37.38 21.84
CA MET A 221 -23.57 -38.82 21.52
C MET A 221 -22.32 -39.32 20.76
N VAL A 222 -21.60 -38.44 20.05
CA VAL A 222 -20.48 -38.80 19.15
C VAL A 222 -19.16 -38.40 19.83
N LYS A 223 -18.54 -39.35 20.53
CA LYS A 223 -17.26 -39.12 21.25
C LYS A 223 -16.06 -38.88 20.32
N ALA A 224 -16.17 -39.23 19.04
CA ALA A 224 -15.08 -39.06 18.05
C ALA A 224 -14.95 -37.62 17.48
N LEU A 225 -15.78 -36.67 17.96
CA LEU A 225 -15.64 -35.28 17.52
C LEU A 225 -14.38 -34.62 18.10
N PRO A 226 -13.63 -33.83 17.29
CA PRO A 226 -12.47 -33.07 17.78
C PRO A 226 -12.86 -32.17 18.97
N PRO A 227 -12.05 -32.06 20.03
CA PRO A 227 -12.40 -31.29 21.22
C PRO A 227 -12.52 -29.77 20.94
N GLU A 228 -11.91 -29.28 19.86
CA GLU A 228 -11.99 -27.88 19.41
C GLU A 228 -13.28 -27.60 18.61
N LEU A 229 -14.04 -28.62 18.23
CA LEU A 229 -15.29 -28.47 17.47
C LEU A 229 -16.46 -28.34 18.46
N THR A 230 -17.13 -27.20 18.45
CA THR A 230 -18.35 -26.97 19.22
C THR A 230 -19.55 -26.83 18.29
N LEU A 231 -20.62 -27.51 18.65
CA LEU A 231 -21.90 -27.49 17.93
C LEU A 231 -23.00 -27.01 18.89
N SER A 232 -23.79 -26.03 18.48
CA SER A 232 -24.93 -25.52 19.26
C SER A 232 -26.10 -25.11 18.37
N GLY A 233 -27.29 -25.03 18.97
CA GLY A 233 -28.53 -24.62 18.30
C GLY A 233 -29.46 -25.74 17.99
N ASP A 234 -30.64 -25.35 17.52
CA ASP A 234 -31.75 -26.27 17.20
C ASP A 234 -31.98 -26.35 15.69
N ILE A 235 -32.28 -27.56 15.21
CA ILE A 235 -32.58 -27.81 13.79
C ILE A 235 -33.97 -28.44 13.64
N ASP A 236 -34.75 -27.91 12.70
CA ASP A 236 -35.95 -28.50 12.17
C ASP A 236 -35.61 -29.18 10.83
N LEU A 237 -35.91 -30.47 10.73
CA LEU A 237 -35.64 -31.26 9.53
C LEU A 237 -36.92 -31.83 8.98
N GLN A 238 -37.18 -31.64 7.68
CA GLN A 238 -38.25 -32.26 6.95
C GLN A 238 -37.69 -32.88 5.68
N ALA A 239 -37.98 -34.17 5.45
CA ALA A 239 -37.59 -34.83 4.22
C ALA A 239 -38.72 -35.75 3.74
N GLY A 240 -38.91 -35.80 2.45
CA GLY A 240 -39.89 -36.69 1.83
C GLY A 240 -39.29 -37.39 0.62
N ALA A 241 -39.66 -38.66 0.42
CA ALA A 241 -39.23 -39.39 -0.75
C ALA A 241 -40.40 -40.26 -1.27
N ALA A 242 -40.57 -40.28 -2.60
CA ALA A 242 -41.39 -41.26 -3.28
C ALA A 242 -40.52 -42.46 -3.68
N ILE A 243 -40.92 -43.65 -3.30
CA ILE A 243 -40.13 -44.87 -3.49
C ILE A 243 -40.91 -45.88 -4.29
N SER A 244 -40.31 -46.51 -5.29
CA SER A 244 -40.83 -47.70 -6.02
C SER A 244 -40.05 -48.93 -5.59
N LEU A 245 -40.74 -50.11 -5.41
CA LEU A 245 -40.08 -51.33 -4.92
C LEU A 245 -39.68 -52.32 -6.02
N ASN A 246 -40.26 -52.24 -7.20
CA ASN A 246 -39.96 -53.19 -8.29
C ASN A 246 -39.56 -52.41 -9.58
N PRO A 247 -38.27 -52.14 -9.84
CA PRO A 247 -37.12 -52.27 -8.93
C PRO A 247 -37.13 -51.18 -7.84
N LEU A 248 -36.42 -51.39 -6.72
CA LEU A 248 -36.26 -50.35 -5.70
C LEU A 248 -35.64 -49.10 -6.33
N LYS A 249 -36.41 -48.02 -6.33
CA LYS A 249 -35.98 -46.71 -6.91
C LYS A 249 -36.56 -45.57 -6.13
N ILE A 250 -35.79 -44.63 -5.76
CA ILE A 250 -36.25 -43.33 -5.27
C ILE A 250 -36.61 -42.52 -6.51
N GLU A 251 -37.87 -42.14 -6.63
CA GLU A 251 -38.41 -41.41 -7.79
C GLU A 251 -38.27 -39.91 -7.61
N GLU A 252 -38.63 -39.44 -6.43
CA GLU A 252 -38.49 -38.02 -6.08
C GLU A 252 -38.07 -37.90 -4.61
N MET A 253 -37.14 -36.98 -4.33
CA MET A 253 -36.71 -36.67 -2.98
C MET A 253 -36.73 -35.16 -2.77
N THR A 254 -37.33 -34.73 -1.68
CA THR A 254 -37.34 -33.34 -1.23
C THR A 254 -36.91 -33.27 0.23
N GLY A 255 -36.23 -32.19 0.60
CA GLY A 255 -35.84 -31.96 1.98
C GLY A 255 -35.71 -30.47 2.27
N SER A 256 -36.03 -30.09 3.49
CA SER A 256 -35.72 -28.76 4.05
C SER A 256 -35.11 -28.93 5.42
N LEU A 257 -34.20 -28.03 5.73
CA LEU A 257 -33.57 -27.90 7.02
C LEU A 257 -33.66 -26.43 7.42
N ASP A 258 -34.28 -26.18 8.54
CA ASP A 258 -34.34 -24.88 9.18
C ASP A 258 -33.53 -24.93 10.49
N ALA A 259 -32.65 -24.00 10.71
CA ALA A 259 -31.80 -23.96 11.90
C ALA A 259 -31.98 -22.64 12.62
N THR A 260 -32.21 -22.68 13.91
CA THR A 260 -32.29 -21.52 14.80
C THR A 260 -31.14 -21.55 15.80
N ALA A 261 -30.53 -20.39 16.09
CA ALA A 261 -29.37 -20.26 16.97
C ALA A 261 -28.20 -21.22 16.62
N PHE A 262 -28.16 -21.66 15.34
CA PHE A 262 -27.17 -22.61 14.84
C PHE A 262 -25.77 -22.03 14.88
N ARG A 263 -24.85 -22.80 15.44
CA ARG A 263 -23.43 -22.44 15.45
C ARG A 263 -22.54 -23.69 15.44
N VAL A 264 -21.64 -23.72 14.48
CA VAL A 264 -20.51 -24.66 14.41
C VAL A 264 -19.25 -23.86 14.57
N ALA A 265 -18.45 -24.10 15.57
CA ALA A 265 -17.20 -23.37 15.77
C ALA A 265 -16.00 -24.34 15.89
N TYR A 266 -14.90 -23.98 15.23
CA TYR A 266 -13.61 -24.67 15.29
C TYR A 266 -12.52 -23.62 15.42
N GLY A 267 -11.89 -23.52 16.60
CA GLY A 267 -10.96 -22.46 16.92
C GLY A 267 -11.61 -21.06 16.78
N ASP A 268 -10.96 -20.17 16.06
CA ASP A 268 -11.42 -18.78 15.84
C ASP A 268 -12.49 -18.63 14.73
N ILE A 269 -12.85 -19.71 14.06
CA ILE A 269 -13.82 -19.68 12.96
C ILE A 269 -15.14 -20.28 13.41
N SER A 270 -16.24 -19.56 13.20
CA SER A 270 -17.56 -20.11 13.43
C SER A 270 -18.50 -19.88 12.24
N LEU A 271 -19.38 -20.84 12.02
CA LEU A 271 -20.43 -20.81 11.02
C LEU A 271 -21.77 -20.92 11.74
N GLY A 272 -22.73 -20.03 11.48
CA GLY A 272 -23.99 -20.03 12.19
C GLY A 272 -25.02 -19.05 11.64
N THR A 273 -26.12 -18.87 12.39
CA THR A 273 -27.23 -17.97 12.02
C THR A 273 -27.05 -16.55 12.54
N HIS A 274 -26.19 -16.33 13.54
CA HIS A 274 -25.97 -15.03 14.17
C HIS A 274 -24.51 -14.69 14.33
N PRO A 275 -24.11 -13.42 14.13
CA PRO A 275 -22.81 -12.95 14.63
C PRO A 275 -22.82 -12.96 16.16
N ALA A 276 -21.68 -13.30 16.80
CA ALA A 276 -21.57 -13.33 18.24
C ALA A 276 -22.05 -12.01 18.88
N GLY A 277 -23.07 -12.06 19.76
CA GLY A 277 -23.58 -10.93 20.51
C GLY A 277 -24.79 -10.19 19.93
N LYS A 278 -25.39 -10.65 18.83
CA LYS A 278 -26.68 -10.13 18.32
C LYS A 278 -27.67 -11.27 18.13
N GLU A 279 -28.66 -11.37 18.98
CA GLU A 279 -29.86 -12.16 18.73
C GLU A 279 -30.69 -11.46 17.66
N THR A 280 -30.69 -12.00 16.45
CA THR A 280 -31.65 -11.64 15.41
C THR A 280 -32.38 -12.89 15.02
N ASP A 281 -33.71 -12.83 14.84
CA ASP A 281 -34.61 -13.94 14.49
C ASP A 281 -34.39 -14.53 13.06
N THR A 282 -33.19 -14.42 12.50
CA THR A 282 -32.92 -14.97 11.17
C THR A 282 -32.57 -16.44 11.28
N ALA A 283 -33.52 -17.32 10.93
CA ALA A 283 -33.26 -18.74 10.78
C ALA A 283 -32.44 -19.00 9.49
N PHE A 284 -31.53 -19.96 9.55
CA PHE A 284 -30.91 -20.53 8.37
C PHE A 284 -31.89 -21.52 7.72
N HIS A 285 -32.19 -21.32 6.44
CA HIS A 285 -33.04 -22.18 5.67
C HIS A 285 -32.25 -22.83 4.53
N LEU A 286 -32.37 -24.16 4.40
CA LEU A 286 -31.80 -24.95 3.32
C LEU A 286 -32.87 -25.88 2.77
N SER A 287 -33.16 -25.80 1.47
CA SER A 287 -34.04 -26.73 0.78
C SER A 287 -33.26 -27.51 -0.28
N VAL A 288 -33.62 -28.81 -0.37
CA VAL A 288 -33.01 -29.74 -1.34
C VAL A 288 -34.15 -30.44 -2.07
N ARG A 289 -34.09 -30.45 -3.42
CA ARG A 289 -35.05 -31.15 -4.28
C ARG A 289 -34.31 -31.95 -5.33
N GLN A 290 -34.66 -33.22 -5.47
CA GLN A 290 -34.21 -34.05 -6.56
C GLN A 290 -34.94 -33.64 -7.85
N VAL A 291 -34.20 -33.33 -8.93
CA VAL A 291 -34.74 -32.93 -10.23
C VAL A 291 -34.56 -34.06 -11.27
N GLU A 292 -33.45 -34.76 -11.16
CA GLU A 292 -33.10 -35.89 -12.05
C GLU A 292 -32.45 -37.01 -11.22
N LYS A 293 -32.33 -38.20 -11.78
CA LYS A 293 -31.61 -39.29 -11.13
C LYS A 293 -30.21 -38.83 -10.75
N LYS A 294 -29.95 -38.77 -9.44
CA LYS A 294 -28.64 -38.33 -8.84
C LYS A 294 -28.34 -36.80 -8.92
N ARG A 295 -29.27 -35.95 -9.35
CA ARG A 295 -29.10 -34.50 -9.39
C ARG A 295 -30.08 -33.81 -8.45
N PHE A 296 -29.58 -33.04 -7.51
CA PHE A 296 -30.32 -32.33 -6.48
C PHE A 296 -30.13 -30.83 -6.63
N MET A 297 -31.24 -30.09 -6.69
CA MET A 297 -31.18 -28.61 -6.60
C MET A 297 -31.18 -28.21 -5.13
N VAL A 298 -30.34 -27.29 -4.79
CA VAL A 298 -30.17 -26.74 -3.44
C VAL A 298 -30.45 -25.24 -3.46
N SER A 299 -31.22 -24.76 -2.49
CA SER A 299 -31.43 -23.32 -2.26
C SER A 299 -31.49 -23.05 -0.78
N GLY A 300 -30.97 -21.87 -0.37
CA GLY A 300 -30.94 -21.51 1.04
C GLY A 300 -30.40 -20.09 1.25
N GLY A 301 -30.29 -19.69 2.51
CA GLY A 301 -29.77 -18.38 2.84
C GLY A 301 -29.63 -18.14 4.34
N ASN A 302 -29.17 -16.95 4.70
CA ASN A 302 -28.97 -16.45 6.07
C ASN A 302 -27.89 -17.20 6.90
N LEU A 303 -26.83 -17.67 6.22
CA LEU A 303 -25.72 -18.32 6.91
C LEU A 303 -24.62 -17.29 7.19
N VAL A 304 -24.22 -17.16 8.44
CA VAL A 304 -23.16 -16.25 8.90
C VAL A 304 -21.88 -17.01 9.18
N MET A 305 -20.82 -16.71 8.45
CA MET A 305 -19.49 -17.18 8.76
C MET A 305 -18.75 -16.11 9.55
N GLN A 306 -18.37 -16.43 10.76
CA GLN A 306 -17.63 -15.53 11.63
C GLN A 306 -16.18 -15.97 11.68
N ALA A 307 -15.32 -15.13 11.14
CA ALA A 307 -13.86 -15.21 11.17
C ALA A 307 -13.35 -13.83 11.53
N ARG A 308 -12.11 -13.49 11.21
CA ARG A 308 -11.59 -12.13 11.36
C ARG A 308 -12.42 -11.05 10.65
N VAL A 309 -13.06 -11.42 9.56
CA VAL A 309 -14.05 -10.61 8.85
C VAL A 309 -15.35 -11.43 8.75
N PRO A 310 -16.47 -10.93 9.29
CA PRO A 310 -17.74 -11.64 9.20
C PRO A 310 -18.27 -11.65 7.76
N LEU A 311 -18.83 -12.80 7.34
CA LEU A 311 -19.45 -12.97 6.03
C LEU A 311 -20.88 -13.50 6.22
N VAL A 312 -21.82 -12.96 5.47
CA VAL A 312 -23.22 -13.42 5.48
C VAL A 312 -23.56 -13.95 4.10
N ILE A 313 -24.02 -15.21 4.03
CA ILE A 313 -24.50 -15.83 2.80
C ILE A 313 -26.02 -15.62 2.75
N ASP A 314 -26.46 -14.65 1.94
CA ASP A 314 -27.88 -14.26 1.89
C ASP A 314 -28.72 -15.12 0.93
N ASN A 315 -28.15 -15.59 -0.15
CA ASN A 315 -28.91 -16.32 -1.18
C ASN A 315 -28.01 -17.39 -1.82
N LEU A 316 -28.25 -18.64 -1.44
CA LEU A 316 -27.54 -19.80 -1.95
C LEU A 316 -28.48 -20.56 -2.93
N LYS A 317 -27.98 -20.83 -4.14
CA LYS A 317 -28.72 -21.64 -5.14
C LYS A 317 -27.73 -22.47 -5.93
N GLY A 318 -28.13 -23.71 -6.25
CA GLY A 318 -27.26 -24.52 -7.10
C GLY A 318 -27.72 -25.96 -7.23
N ALA A 319 -26.78 -26.81 -7.63
CA ALA A 319 -27.02 -28.21 -7.82
C ALA A 319 -25.87 -29.07 -7.27
N ILE A 320 -26.24 -30.24 -6.75
CA ILE A 320 -25.31 -31.29 -6.35
C ILE A 320 -25.62 -32.50 -7.25
N THR A 321 -24.62 -33.08 -7.87
CA THR A 321 -24.75 -34.28 -8.70
C THR A 321 -23.92 -35.40 -8.09
N LEU A 322 -24.60 -36.50 -7.73
CA LEU A 322 -23.93 -37.69 -7.17
C LEU A 322 -23.55 -38.63 -8.31
N GLY A 323 -22.28 -38.68 -8.64
CA GLY A 323 -21.70 -39.65 -9.58
C GLY A 323 -21.33 -40.96 -8.91
N PRO A 324 -21.03 -42.04 -9.68
CA PRO A 324 -20.58 -43.32 -9.11
C PRO A 324 -19.18 -43.23 -8.51
N GLU A 325 -18.33 -42.37 -9.05
CA GLU A 325 -16.93 -42.19 -8.63
C GLU A 325 -16.62 -40.79 -8.08
N ALA A 326 -17.51 -39.83 -8.34
CA ALA A 326 -17.29 -38.42 -7.89
C ALA A 326 -18.64 -37.74 -7.61
N THR A 327 -18.61 -36.78 -6.69
CA THR A 327 -19.71 -35.86 -6.38
C THR A 327 -19.36 -34.48 -6.84
N ASP A 328 -20.15 -33.89 -7.71
CA ASP A 328 -20.00 -32.54 -8.21
C ASP A 328 -20.95 -31.55 -7.56
N VAL A 329 -20.48 -30.40 -7.21
CA VAL A 329 -21.24 -29.32 -6.57
C VAL A 329 -21.09 -28.04 -7.40
N SER A 330 -22.21 -27.40 -7.70
CA SER A 330 -22.25 -26.11 -8.37
C SER A 330 -23.22 -25.19 -7.65
N LEU A 331 -22.72 -24.21 -6.91
CA LEU A 331 -23.49 -23.29 -6.10
C LEU A 331 -23.23 -21.84 -6.52
N GLN A 332 -24.26 -21.03 -6.36
CA GLN A 332 -24.16 -19.56 -6.50
C GLN A 332 -24.69 -18.94 -5.22
N ALA A 333 -23.99 -17.93 -4.72
CA ALA A 333 -24.35 -17.25 -3.50
C ALA A 333 -24.18 -15.73 -3.64
N ALA A 334 -25.08 -14.99 -3.00
CA ALA A 334 -24.83 -13.59 -2.65
C ALA A 334 -24.19 -13.56 -1.27
N VAL A 335 -22.96 -13.10 -1.20
CA VAL A 335 -22.20 -12.99 0.04
C VAL A 335 -22.16 -11.53 0.44
N ARG A 336 -22.71 -11.20 1.59
CA ARG A 336 -22.65 -9.86 2.16
C ARG A 336 -21.53 -9.81 3.20
N VAL A 337 -20.67 -8.82 3.05
CA VAL A 337 -19.65 -8.43 4.04
C VAL A 337 -20.22 -7.26 4.81
N PRO A 338 -20.65 -7.42 6.07
CA PRO A 338 -21.17 -6.32 6.87
C PRO A 338 -20.12 -5.24 7.12
N ALA A 339 -20.55 -4.01 7.29
CA ALA A 339 -19.68 -2.91 7.72
C ALA A 339 -19.00 -3.24 9.07
N PHE A 340 -17.72 -2.94 9.18
CA PHE A 340 -16.95 -3.18 10.41
C PHE A 340 -15.96 -2.03 10.66
N LEU A 341 -15.69 -1.73 11.93
CA LEU A 341 -14.81 -0.62 12.33
C LEU A 341 -13.32 -0.98 12.30
N GLN A 342 -12.98 -2.27 12.39
CA GLN A 342 -11.59 -2.72 12.40
C GLN A 342 -11.47 -4.18 11.95
N ALA A 343 -10.55 -4.47 11.03
CA ALA A 343 -10.24 -5.83 10.59
C ALA A 343 -9.01 -6.38 11.32
N GLY A 344 -9.22 -7.03 12.46
CA GLY A 344 -8.13 -7.59 13.26
C GLY A 344 -7.14 -6.52 13.74
N THR A 345 -5.85 -6.67 13.44
CA THR A 345 -4.79 -5.69 13.77
C THR A 345 -4.64 -4.57 12.75
N LEU A 346 -5.33 -4.65 11.59
CA LEU A 346 -5.26 -3.63 10.55
C LEU A 346 -6.27 -2.52 10.86
N PRO A 347 -5.88 -1.24 10.88
CA PRO A 347 -6.77 -0.13 11.15
C PRO A 347 -7.64 0.22 9.92
N VAL A 348 -8.32 -0.79 9.38
CA VAL A 348 -9.17 -0.66 8.18
C VAL A 348 -10.61 -0.93 8.58
N ALA A 349 -11.49 0.01 8.29
CA ALA A 349 -12.93 -0.09 8.46
C ALA A 349 -13.60 -0.25 7.10
N LEU A 350 -14.61 -1.10 7.01
CA LEU A 350 -15.55 -1.14 5.90
C LEU A 350 -16.72 -0.23 6.26
N VAL A 351 -16.93 0.83 5.47
CA VAL A 351 -17.88 1.90 5.82
C VAL A 351 -19.34 1.47 5.59
N GLU A 352 -19.58 0.68 4.57
CA GLU A 352 -20.90 0.21 4.15
C GLU A 352 -20.86 -1.29 3.92
N ASP A 353 -22.01 -1.96 4.07
CA ASP A 353 -22.15 -3.38 3.70
C ASP A 353 -21.83 -3.56 2.23
N VAL A 354 -21.02 -4.57 1.89
CA VAL A 354 -20.67 -4.90 0.51
C VAL A 354 -21.28 -6.24 0.13
N ARG A 355 -22.03 -6.27 -0.96
CA ARG A 355 -22.53 -7.50 -1.52
C ARG A 355 -21.66 -8.00 -2.65
N LEU A 356 -21.15 -9.21 -2.49
CA LEU A 356 -20.33 -9.92 -3.47
C LEU A 356 -21.15 -11.10 -4.04
N MET A 357 -21.01 -11.35 -5.33
CA MET A 357 -21.61 -12.51 -5.97
C MET A 357 -20.54 -13.58 -6.12
N ALA A 358 -20.79 -14.76 -5.56
CA ALA A 358 -19.88 -15.90 -5.62
C ALA A 358 -20.51 -17.07 -6.38
N SER A 359 -19.77 -17.64 -7.30
CA SER A 359 -20.06 -18.92 -7.93
C SER A 359 -19.01 -19.94 -7.47
N LEU A 360 -19.47 -21.01 -6.86
CA LEU A 360 -18.66 -22.09 -6.35
C LEU A 360 -18.94 -23.34 -7.18
N SER A 361 -17.92 -23.93 -7.75
CA SER A 361 -17.98 -25.26 -8.33
C SER A 361 -16.89 -26.13 -7.74
N GLY A 362 -17.19 -27.39 -7.49
CA GLY A 362 -16.24 -28.30 -6.89
C GLY A 362 -16.66 -29.73 -7.05
N GLY A 363 -15.73 -30.63 -6.80
CA GLY A 363 -15.98 -32.05 -6.83
C GLY A 363 -15.10 -32.78 -5.81
N TYR A 364 -15.62 -33.94 -5.39
CA TYR A 364 -14.93 -34.86 -4.50
C TYR A 364 -15.00 -36.27 -5.10
N ALA A 365 -13.84 -36.87 -5.31
CA ALA A 365 -13.73 -38.21 -5.88
C ALA A 365 -13.51 -39.28 -4.78
N ALA A 366 -13.82 -40.51 -5.10
CA ALA A 366 -13.68 -41.64 -4.19
C ALA A 366 -12.25 -41.91 -3.70
N ASN A 367 -11.23 -41.49 -4.48
CA ASN A 367 -9.81 -41.56 -4.12
C ASN A 367 -9.34 -40.43 -3.19
N SER A 368 -10.27 -39.65 -2.63
CA SER A 368 -10.03 -38.48 -1.80
C SER A 368 -9.47 -37.24 -2.54
N ASP A 369 -9.40 -37.26 -3.86
CA ASP A 369 -9.08 -36.06 -4.63
C ASP A 369 -10.29 -35.12 -4.64
N TRP A 370 -10.03 -33.83 -4.46
CA TRP A 370 -11.07 -32.80 -4.52
C TRP A 370 -10.58 -31.56 -5.27
N HIS A 371 -11.53 -30.87 -5.88
CA HIS A 371 -11.29 -29.55 -6.45
C HIS A 371 -12.37 -28.57 -6.02
N LEU A 372 -12.01 -27.30 -5.93
CA LEU A 372 -12.90 -26.19 -5.56
C LEU A 372 -12.54 -24.95 -6.35
N ASP A 373 -13.48 -24.46 -7.14
CA ASP A 373 -13.37 -23.23 -7.90
C ASP A 373 -14.38 -22.21 -7.38
N ILE A 374 -13.92 -21.04 -6.92
CA ILE A 374 -14.75 -19.91 -6.50
C ILE A 374 -14.49 -18.74 -7.44
N THR A 375 -15.53 -18.16 -8.01
CA THR A 375 -15.41 -17.03 -8.93
C THR A 375 -16.49 -15.99 -8.64
N ASP A 376 -16.24 -14.75 -9.04
CA ASP A 376 -17.19 -13.64 -9.00
C ASP A 376 -18.17 -13.65 -10.19
N SER A 377 -18.16 -14.71 -11.02
CA SER A 377 -18.93 -14.76 -12.25
C SER A 377 -20.41 -14.96 -11.97
N PRO A 378 -21.26 -13.94 -12.12
CA PRO A 378 -22.70 -14.11 -11.98
C PRO A 378 -23.27 -14.91 -13.17
N ALA A 379 -24.22 -15.79 -12.93
CA ALA A 379 -25.05 -16.36 -13.98
C ALA A 379 -25.70 -15.24 -14.82
N LYS A 380 -26.00 -15.51 -16.10
CA LYS A 380 -26.70 -14.55 -16.97
C LYS A 380 -27.94 -13.99 -16.25
N GLY A 381 -27.99 -12.68 -15.98
CA GLY A 381 -29.09 -11.99 -15.31
C GLY A 381 -28.95 -11.79 -13.79
N ALA A 382 -27.88 -12.26 -13.14
CA ALA A 382 -27.63 -11.99 -11.71
C ALA A 382 -27.07 -10.57 -11.50
N ARG A 383 -27.32 -10.00 -10.28
CA ARG A 383 -26.71 -8.71 -9.89
C ARG A 383 -25.18 -8.85 -9.84
N LYS A 384 -24.49 -7.83 -10.26
CA LYS A 384 -23.02 -7.75 -10.14
C LYS A 384 -22.63 -7.44 -8.69
N SER A 385 -21.40 -7.80 -8.32
CA SER A 385 -20.78 -7.37 -7.05
C SER A 385 -20.79 -5.83 -6.93
N GLU A 386 -20.92 -5.34 -5.71
CA GLU A 386 -21.00 -3.91 -5.40
C GLU A 386 -19.61 -3.28 -5.25
N ALA A 387 -19.54 -1.96 -5.34
CA ALA A 387 -18.32 -1.20 -5.05
C ALA A 387 -17.99 -1.25 -3.55
N ILE A 388 -16.71 -1.12 -3.23
CA ILE A 388 -16.21 -1.21 -1.85
C ILE A 388 -15.80 0.18 -1.38
N VAL A 389 -16.22 0.57 -0.16
CA VAL A 389 -15.76 1.81 0.49
C VAL A 389 -15.09 1.46 1.81
N LEU A 390 -13.80 1.73 1.87
CA LEU A 390 -12.96 1.51 3.05
C LEU A 390 -12.56 2.85 3.69
N ALA A 391 -12.40 2.86 5.00
CA ALA A 391 -11.80 3.95 5.75
C ALA A 391 -10.60 3.45 6.55
N MET A 392 -9.54 4.27 6.61
CA MET A 392 -8.35 4.02 7.43
C MET A 392 -7.91 5.36 8.05
N GLY A 393 -8.38 5.63 9.26
CA GLY A 393 -8.30 6.96 9.85
C GLY A 393 -8.99 7.99 8.95
N ASP A 394 -8.28 9.05 8.57
CA ASP A 394 -8.79 10.12 7.68
C ASP A 394 -8.76 9.75 6.18
N ILE A 395 -8.25 8.57 5.84
CA ILE A 395 -8.17 8.11 4.45
C ILE A 395 -9.45 7.37 4.09
N ARG A 396 -10.12 7.78 3.01
CA ARG A 396 -11.24 7.07 2.41
C ARG A 396 -10.85 6.51 1.06
N VAL A 397 -11.10 5.21 0.88
CA VAL A 397 -10.80 4.49 -0.35
C VAL A 397 -12.09 3.95 -0.94
N ALA A 398 -12.48 4.43 -2.11
CA ALA A 398 -13.57 3.89 -2.89
C ALA A 398 -12.99 3.05 -4.03
N ALA A 399 -13.50 1.84 -4.21
CA ALA A 399 -13.04 0.91 -5.22
C ALA A 399 -14.23 0.32 -5.98
N GLY A 400 -14.06 0.03 -7.24
CA GLY A 400 -15.09 -0.65 -8.05
C GLY A 400 -15.31 -2.09 -7.60
N PRO A 401 -16.32 -2.76 -8.17
CA PRO A 401 -16.63 -4.14 -7.79
C PRO A 401 -15.44 -5.07 -8.03
N PRO A 402 -15.06 -5.90 -7.03
CA PRO A 402 -13.95 -6.82 -7.17
C PRO A 402 -14.30 -7.97 -8.10
N MET A 403 -13.36 -8.36 -8.93
CA MET A 403 -13.39 -9.62 -9.68
C MET A 403 -12.39 -10.57 -9.04
N TYR A 404 -12.82 -11.78 -8.71
CA TYR A 404 -11.95 -12.73 -8.03
C TYR A 404 -12.13 -14.15 -8.53
N THR A 405 -11.05 -14.91 -8.45
CA THR A 405 -11.08 -16.36 -8.67
C THR A 405 -10.21 -17.03 -7.63
N LEU A 406 -10.66 -18.14 -7.10
CA LEU A 406 -9.92 -19.04 -6.25
C LEU A 406 -10.11 -20.46 -6.78
N LYS A 407 -9.03 -21.12 -7.17
CA LYS A 407 -9.03 -22.51 -7.61
C LYS A 407 -8.15 -23.31 -6.68
N MET A 408 -8.71 -24.34 -6.09
CA MET A 408 -8.02 -25.20 -5.14
C MET A 408 -8.18 -26.67 -5.56
N ASN A 409 -7.12 -27.41 -5.48
CA ASN A 409 -7.10 -28.85 -5.64
C ASN A 409 -6.39 -29.45 -4.45
N GLY A 410 -6.85 -30.60 -3.99
CA GLY A 410 -6.22 -31.26 -2.86
C GLY A 410 -6.51 -32.74 -2.79
N ASN A 411 -5.70 -33.43 -2.00
CA ASN A 411 -5.86 -34.82 -1.62
C ASN A 411 -5.19 -35.04 -0.25
N ARG A 412 -5.02 -36.32 0.15
CA ARG A 412 -4.38 -36.66 1.42
C ARG A 412 -2.91 -36.23 1.52
N ALA A 413 -2.22 -36.00 0.39
CA ALA A 413 -0.80 -35.62 0.35
C ALA A 413 -0.60 -34.08 0.39
N GLY A 414 -1.63 -33.28 0.08
CA GLY A 414 -1.47 -31.83 0.13
C GLY A 414 -2.58 -31.07 -0.56
N VAL A 415 -2.45 -29.76 -0.57
CA VAL A 415 -3.39 -28.81 -1.17
C VAL A 415 -2.62 -27.82 -2.03
N GLU A 416 -3.11 -27.57 -3.24
CA GLU A 416 -2.62 -26.52 -4.12
C GLU A 416 -3.77 -25.57 -4.47
N GLY A 417 -3.49 -24.27 -4.39
CA GLY A 417 -4.45 -23.22 -4.73
C GLY A 417 -3.87 -22.16 -5.64
N ARG A 418 -4.71 -21.61 -6.52
CA ARG A 418 -4.40 -20.41 -7.30
C ARG A 418 -5.48 -19.38 -7.06
N TYR A 419 -5.08 -18.14 -6.84
CA TYR A 419 -6.03 -17.06 -6.61
C TYR A 419 -5.72 -15.86 -7.52
N SER A 420 -6.76 -15.16 -7.90
CA SER A 420 -6.66 -13.85 -8.52
C SER A 420 -7.74 -12.92 -7.96
N LEU A 421 -7.36 -11.67 -7.76
CA LEU A 421 -8.25 -10.58 -7.34
C LEU A 421 -7.95 -9.37 -8.22
N SER A 422 -8.95 -8.78 -8.80
CA SER A 422 -8.82 -7.58 -9.62
C SER A 422 -9.89 -6.57 -9.23
N ILE A 423 -9.45 -5.39 -8.81
CA ILE A 423 -10.30 -4.30 -8.35
C ILE A 423 -10.10 -3.12 -9.32
N PRO A 424 -11.11 -2.76 -10.11
CA PRO A 424 -11.04 -1.61 -11.01
C PRO A 424 -11.39 -0.31 -10.29
N GLY A 425 -10.88 0.81 -10.78
CA GLY A 425 -11.33 2.15 -10.42
C GLY A 425 -11.15 2.52 -8.96
N VAL A 426 -9.97 2.27 -8.38
CA VAL A 426 -9.67 2.62 -6.98
C VAL A 426 -9.38 4.11 -6.86
N ARG A 427 -10.04 4.78 -5.91
CA ARG A 427 -9.82 6.19 -5.56
C ARG A 427 -9.62 6.30 -4.06
N ALA A 428 -8.51 6.90 -3.67
CA ALA A 428 -8.21 7.18 -2.27
C ALA A 428 -8.17 8.70 -2.07
N ASN A 429 -8.91 9.19 -1.09
CA ASN A 429 -8.86 10.58 -0.64
C ASN A 429 -8.15 10.61 0.72
N THR A 430 -7.12 11.43 0.82
CA THR A 430 -6.31 11.63 2.01
C THR A 430 -6.31 13.10 2.40
N PRO A 431 -5.96 13.49 3.62
CA PRO A 431 -5.77 14.89 3.98
C PRO A 431 -4.75 15.62 3.11
N ALA A 432 -3.80 14.88 2.53
CA ALA A 432 -2.74 15.42 1.67
C ALA A 432 -3.10 15.42 0.18
N GLY A 433 -4.28 14.90 -0.24
CA GLY A 433 -4.69 14.89 -1.63
C GLY A 433 -5.45 13.64 -2.07
N SER A 434 -5.51 13.40 -3.37
CA SER A 434 -6.23 12.27 -3.95
C SER A 434 -5.32 11.38 -4.78
N VAL A 435 -5.59 10.08 -4.72
CA VAL A 435 -4.90 9.05 -5.52
C VAL A 435 -5.95 8.28 -6.31
N ARG A 436 -5.73 8.11 -7.60
CA ARG A 436 -6.57 7.30 -8.49
C ARG A 436 -5.74 6.20 -9.10
N MET A 437 -6.30 5.01 -9.17
CA MET A 437 -5.68 3.85 -9.80
C MET A 437 -6.71 3.21 -10.73
N ARG A 438 -6.32 2.90 -11.95
CA ARG A 438 -7.24 2.25 -12.90
C ARG A 438 -7.58 0.84 -12.45
N ARG A 439 -6.60 0.11 -11.96
CA ARG A 439 -6.75 -1.29 -11.58
C ARG A 439 -5.71 -1.69 -10.54
N VAL A 440 -6.16 -2.42 -9.54
CA VAL A 440 -5.30 -3.16 -8.60
C VAL A 440 -5.56 -4.64 -8.83
N ALA A 441 -4.55 -5.41 -9.19
CA ALA A 441 -4.68 -6.85 -9.42
C ALA A 441 -3.66 -7.62 -8.56
N LEU A 442 -4.15 -8.61 -7.82
CA LEU A 442 -3.36 -9.53 -7.01
C LEU A 442 -3.59 -10.94 -7.53
N GLN A 443 -2.54 -11.67 -7.82
CA GLN A 443 -2.62 -13.08 -8.23
C GLN A 443 -1.50 -13.88 -7.62
N GLY A 444 -1.73 -15.15 -7.41
CA GLY A 444 -0.71 -16.02 -6.85
C GLY A 444 -1.12 -17.46 -6.71
N SER A 445 -0.28 -18.20 -6.00
CA SER A 445 -0.51 -19.58 -5.63
C SER A 445 -0.22 -19.78 -4.16
N VAL A 446 -0.91 -20.73 -3.57
CA VAL A 446 -0.67 -21.23 -2.22
C VAL A 446 -0.64 -22.75 -2.30
N GLY A 447 0.29 -23.38 -1.62
CA GLY A 447 0.38 -24.82 -1.54
C GLY A 447 0.74 -25.27 -0.13
N ILE A 448 0.23 -26.42 0.25
CA ILE A 448 0.55 -27.10 1.50
C ILE A 448 0.96 -28.53 1.12
N ASP A 449 2.19 -28.88 1.37
CA ASP A 449 2.68 -30.26 1.23
C ASP A 449 2.56 -30.96 2.59
N ALA A 450 1.74 -32.00 2.65
CA ALA A 450 1.47 -32.82 3.83
C ALA A 450 1.96 -34.28 3.63
N SER A 451 2.76 -34.55 2.60
CA SER A 451 3.27 -35.89 2.30
C SER A 451 4.34 -36.39 3.28
N GLY A 452 4.93 -35.50 4.10
CA GLY A 452 5.93 -35.80 5.11
C GLY A 452 5.42 -35.61 6.55
N GLU A 453 6.29 -35.88 7.53
CA GLU A 453 5.97 -35.68 8.96
C GLU A 453 5.66 -34.21 9.32
N LYS A 454 6.00 -33.26 8.45
CA LYS A 454 5.82 -31.82 8.71
C LYS A 454 5.11 -31.15 7.53
N ILE A 455 4.11 -30.36 7.85
CA ILE A 455 3.37 -29.55 6.89
C ILE A 455 4.25 -28.39 6.42
N LEU A 456 4.47 -28.28 5.10
CA LEU A 456 5.30 -27.26 4.49
C LEU A 456 4.46 -26.32 3.62
N PRO A 457 4.17 -25.10 4.09
CA PRO A 457 3.46 -24.13 3.28
C PRO A 457 4.41 -23.47 2.26
N ALA A 458 3.93 -23.30 1.06
CA ALA A 458 4.59 -22.57 -0.02
C ALA A 458 3.60 -21.60 -0.67
N GLY A 459 4.09 -20.52 -1.27
CA GLY A 459 3.20 -19.60 -1.94
C GLY A 459 3.92 -18.56 -2.78
N THR A 460 3.18 -18.02 -3.75
CA THR A 460 3.60 -16.89 -4.59
C THR A 460 2.51 -15.83 -4.60
N ALA A 461 2.91 -14.57 -4.69
CA ALA A 461 2.00 -13.46 -4.90
C ALA A 461 2.59 -12.48 -5.92
N SER A 462 1.74 -11.94 -6.78
CA SER A 462 2.09 -10.89 -7.73
C SER A 462 1.02 -9.81 -7.67
N LEU A 463 1.42 -8.60 -7.27
CA LEU A 463 0.59 -7.40 -7.26
C LEU A 463 0.91 -6.55 -8.49
N LEU A 464 -0.12 -6.15 -9.20
CA LEU A 464 -0.04 -5.25 -10.33
C LEU A 464 -0.99 -4.07 -10.09
N VAL A 465 -0.46 -2.85 -10.03
CA VAL A 465 -1.25 -1.62 -9.96
C VAL A 465 -0.99 -0.81 -11.23
N THR A 466 -2.05 -0.39 -11.91
CA THR A 466 -1.91 0.29 -13.19
C THR A 466 -2.54 1.68 -13.18
N ALA A 467 -1.93 2.60 -13.92
CA ALA A 467 -2.36 3.97 -14.13
C ALA A 467 -2.69 4.69 -12.81
N ILE A 468 -1.66 4.84 -11.99
CA ILE A 468 -1.74 5.58 -10.73
C ILE A 468 -1.56 7.07 -11.04
N GLU A 469 -2.52 7.87 -10.66
CA GLU A 469 -2.46 9.32 -10.70
C GLU A 469 -2.69 9.84 -9.29
N ALA A 470 -1.77 10.62 -8.78
CA ALA A 470 -1.87 11.23 -7.46
C ALA A 470 -1.67 12.74 -7.57
N ASP A 471 -2.59 13.47 -6.97
CA ASP A 471 -2.49 14.91 -6.75
C ASP A 471 -2.34 15.13 -5.24
N MET A 472 -1.14 15.52 -4.80
CA MET A 472 -0.80 15.62 -3.39
C MET A 472 -0.31 17.03 -3.06
N GLY A 473 -0.70 17.57 -1.91
CA GLY A 473 -0.25 18.86 -1.38
C GLY A 473 -0.24 18.83 0.15
N ALA A 474 0.59 19.65 0.76
CA ALA A 474 0.55 19.81 2.21
C ALA A 474 -0.74 20.53 2.63
N PRO A 475 -1.39 20.18 3.75
CA PRO A 475 -2.55 20.87 4.25
C PRO A 475 -2.28 22.38 4.42
N GLY A 476 -3.10 23.22 3.77
CA GLY A 476 -2.92 24.68 3.80
C GLY A 476 -1.85 25.26 2.85
N SER A 477 -1.18 24.42 2.07
CA SER A 477 -0.24 24.86 1.02
C SER A 477 -0.94 24.84 -0.35
N PRO A 478 -0.80 25.88 -1.17
CA PRO A 478 -1.24 25.83 -2.56
C PRO A 478 -0.37 24.89 -3.41
N ALA A 479 0.78 24.47 -2.90
CA ALA A 479 1.73 23.64 -3.61
C ALA A 479 1.22 22.21 -3.83
N THR A 480 0.97 21.84 -5.08
CA THR A 480 0.55 20.49 -5.47
C THR A 480 1.65 19.74 -6.17
N VAL A 481 1.83 18.48 -5.80
CA VAL A 481 2.72 17.52 -6.48
C VAL A 481 1.85 16.53 -7.22
N LYS A 482 2.02 16.46 -8.54
CA LYS A 482 1.35 15.48 -9.40
C LYS A 482 2.27 14.32 -9.67
N VAL A 483 1.80 13.12 -9.40
CA VAL A 483 2.53 11.89 -9.64
C VAL A 483 1.74 11.04 -10.62
N SER A 484 2.39 10.58 -11.68
CA SER A 484 1.81 9.63 -12.63
C SER A 484 2.70 8.41 -12.73
N ILE A 485 2.15 7.25 -12.41
CA ILE A 485 2.82 5.96 -12.43
C ILE A 485 2.03 5.01 -13.33
N PRO A 486 2.52 4.68 -14.52
CA PRO A 486 1.83 3.78 -15.44
C PRO A 486 1.60 2.39 -14.84
N GLU A 487 2.62 1.85 -14.17
CA GLU A 487 2.56 0.50 -13.61
C GLU A 487 3.49 0.34 -12.40
N ILE A 488 2.95 -0.28 -11.33
CA ILE A 488 3.74 -0.86 -10.25
C ILE A 488 3.52 -2.38 -10.27
N ARG A 489 4.60 -3.12 -10.30
CA ARG A 489 4.57 -4.59 -10.20
C ARG A 489 5.38 -5.04 -9.01
N ALA A 490 4.73 -5.74 -8.07
CA ALA A 490 5.39 -6.38 -6.95
C ALA A 490 5.21 -7.90 -7.03
N ARG A 491 6.24 -8.64 -6.73
CA ARG A 491 6.22 -10.10 -6.65
C ARG A 491 6.72 -10.54 -5.29
N ALA A 492 6.16 -11.64 -4.80
CA ALA A 492 6.57 -12.28 -3.56
C ALA A 492 6.57 -13.80 -3.73
N LYS A 493 7.53 -14.45 -3.09
CA LYS A 493 7.59 -15.90 -2.93
C LYS A 493 7.83 -16.22 -1.46
N MET A 494 6.99 -17.06 -0.89
CA MET A 494 7.16 -17.59 0.44
C MET A 494 8.14 -18.77 0.39
N GLN A 495 9.10 -18.80 1.28
CA GLN A 495 10.03 -19.90 1.52
C GLN A 495 9.92 -20.27 2.99
N HIS A 496 9.60 -21.50 3.27
CA HIS A 496 9.54 -22.06 4.62
C HIS A 496 10.52 -23.21 4.73
N ARG A 497 11.23 -23.28 5.85
CA ARG A 497 12.07 -24.42 6.25
C ARG A 497 11.54 -25.01 7.54
N PRO A 498 11.58 -26.33 7.71
CA PRO A 498 11.11 -26.96 8.95
C PRO A 498 11.80 -26.38 10.17
N GLY A 499 11.01 -25.86 11.13
CA GLY A 499 11.52 -25.25 12.36
C GLY A 499 11.95 -23.77 12.27
N GLU A 500 11.83 -23.13 11.12
CA GLU A 500 12.09 -21.70 10.93
C GLU A 500 10.78 -20.95 10.61
N ASN A 501 10.72 -19.68 10.97
CA ASN A 501 9.62 -18.81 10.51
C ASN A 501 9.67 -18.63 8.99
N PRO A 502 8.52 -18.56 8.30
CA PRO A 502 8.47 -18.35 6.87
C PRO A 502 9.14 -17.04 6.45
N VAL A 503 9.89 -17.08 5.36
CA VAL A 503 10.57 -15.93 4.76
C VAL A 503 9.93 -15.60 3.42
N PHE A 504 9.50 -14.35 3.26
CA PHE A 504 8.99 -13.83 2.01
C PHE A 504 10.09 -13.06 1.29
N ARG A 505 10.29 -13.36 0.02
CA ARG A 505 11.25 -12.67 -0.85
C ARG A 505 10.57 -12.25 -2.14
N GLY A 506 10.96 -11.09 -2.64
CA GLY A 506 10.35 -10.57 -3.85
C GLY A 506 11.09 -9.40 -4.46
N ASP A 507 10.46 -8.80 -5.45
CA ASP A 507 10.90 -7.57 -6.09
C ASP A 507 9.71 -6.62 -6.30
N VAL A 508 9.97 -5.33 -6.22
CA VAL A 508 9.05 -4.26 -6.62
C VAL A 508 9.65 -3.54 -7.80
N ARG A 509 8.87 -3.38 -8.88
CA ARG A 509 9.27 -2.67 -10.09
C ARG A 509 8.32 -1.51 -10.37
N LEU A 510 8.91 -0.42 -10.73
CA LEU A 510 8.29 0.82 -11.16
C LEU A 510 8.88 1.18 -12.51
N ALA A 511 8.07 1.51 -13.50
CA ALA A 511 8.54 1.86 -14.83
C ALA A 511 7.94 3.19 -15.30
N GLU A 512 8.72 3.97 -16.01
CA GLU A 512 8.33 5.16 -16.79
C GLU A 512 7.44 6.17 -16.06
N SER A 513 7.62 6.29 -14.75
CA SER A 513 6.82 7.17 -13.93
C SER A 513 7.25 8.63 -14.06
N SER A 514 6.36 9.54 -13.73
CA SER A 514 6.65 10.96 -13.74
C SER A 514 6.15 11.65 -12.48
N LEU A 515 6.84 12.72 -12.11
CA LEU A 515 6.49 13.60 -11.01
C LEU A 515 6.57 15.05 -11.50
N ALA A 516 5.57 15.85 -11.18
CA ALA A 516 5.56 17.27 -11.49
C ALA A 516 5.14 18.06 -10.25
N ALA A 517 5.93 19.07 -9.90
CA ALA A 517 5.64 20.05 -8.86
C ALA A 517 5.57 21.44 -9.51
N PRO A 518 4.40 21.86 -10.04
CA PRO A 518 4.27 23.05 -10.88
C PRO A 518 4.70 24.34 -10.19
N GLU A 519 4.44 24.49 -8.92
CA GLU A 519 4.80 25.70 -8.15
C GLU A 519 6.30 25.83 -7.97
N TYR A 520 7.00 24.71 -7.77
CA TYR A 520 8.46 24.68 -7.73
C TYR A 520 9.06 24.62 -9.15
N LYS A 521 8.20 24.59 -10.18
CA LYS A 521 8.60 24.43 -11.59
C LYS A 521 9.52 23.23 -11.84
N VAL A 522 9.31 22.14 -11.07
CA VAL A 522 10.07 20.89 -11.16
C VAL A 522 9.25 19.83 -11.89
N ARG A 523 9.87 19.12 -12.81
CA ARG A 523 9.33 17.94 -13.48
C ARG A 523 10.39 16.86 -13.58
N MET A 524 10.03 15.64 -13.24
CA MET A 524 10.86 14.45 -13.37
C MET A 524 10.13 13.43 -14.24
N THR A 525 10.81 12.83 -15.20
CA THR A 525 10.24 11.84 -16.12
C THR A 525 11.15 10.65 -16.28
N GLY A 526 10.59 9.49 -16.68
CA GLY A 526 11.35 8.25 -16.79
C GLY A 526 11.85 7.77 -15.44
N ILE A 527 11.03 7.92 -14.38
CA ILE A 527 11.34 7.39 -13.05
C ILE A 527 11.12 5.89 -13.09
N GLY A 528 12.17 5.13 -12.89
CA GLY A 528 12.15 3.67 -12.85
C GLY A 528 12.81 3.14 -11.60
N ALA A 529 12.31 2.01 -11.08
CA ALA A 529 12.91 1.31 -9.95
C ALA A 529 12.74 -0.21 -10.07
N SER A 530 13.72 -0.93 -9.56
CA SER A 530 13.66 -2.38 -9.36
C SER A 530 14.34 -2.70 -8.03
N ILE A 531 13.51 -2.94 -7.01
CA ILE A 531 13.96 -3.05 -5.62
C ILE A 531 13.62 -4.45 -5.11
N PRO A 532 14.60 -5.32 -4.87
CA PRO A 532 14.39 -6.59 -4.18
C PRO A 532 14.07 -6.33 -2.70
N TRP A 533 13.17 -7.15 -2.14
CA TRP A 533 12.78 -7.06 -0.74
C TRP A 533 12.68 -8.44 -0.10
N GLN A 534 12.79 -8.49 1.22
CA GLN A 534 12.65 -9.68 2.05
C GLN A 534 11.95 -9.33 3.35
N TRP A 535 11.09 -10.22 3.84
CA TRP A 535 10.47 -10.11 5.16
C TRP A 535 10.38 -11.48 5.84
N PRO A 536 10.73 -11.61 7.13
CA PRO A 536 11.39 -10.60 7.96
C PRO A 536 12.82 -10.30 7.49
N VAL A 537 13.28 -9.08 7.76
CA VAL A 537 14.64 -8.66 7.37
C VAL A 537 15.62 -9.08 8.46
N LYS A 538 16.34 -10.18 8.25
CA LYS A 538 17.37 -10.67 9.19
C LYS A 538 18.76 -10.08 8.92
N LYS A 539 19.05 -9.68 7.68
CA LYS A 539 20.30 -9.08 7.20
C LYS A 539 19.99 -8.04 6.15
N ALA A 540 20.92 -7.10 5.89
CA ALA A 540 20.73 -6.12 4.81
C ALA A 540 20.35 -6.82 3.49
N GLY A 541 19.28 -6.33 2.86
CA GLY A 541 18.73 -6.90 1.63
C GLY A 541 19.67 -6.79 0.43
N ALA A 542 19.32 -7.42 -0.67
CA ALA A 542 20.02 -7.29 -1.94
C ALA A 542 19.94 -5.85 -2.47
N LYS A 543 20.92 -5.45 -3.30
CA LYS A 543 20.93 -4.13 -3.93
C LYS A 543 19.86 -4.03 -5.01
N GLY A 544 18.95 -3.08 -4.90
CA GLY A 544 18.05 -2.63 -5.94
C GLY A 544 18.64 -1.47 -6.73
N ARG A 545 17.96 -1.09 -7.82
CA ARG A 545 18.32 0.05 -8.67
C ARG A 545 17.11 0.95 -8.83
N ALA A 546 17.36 2.27 -8.83
CA ALA A 546 16.37 3.26 -9.22
C ALA A 546 17.03 4.33 -10.09
N SER A 547 16.27 4.95 -10.98
CA SER A 547 16.77 5.96 -11.89
C SER A 547 15.70 6.99 -12.21
N ILE A 548 16.14 8.18 -12.55
CA ILE A 548 15.33 9.25 -13.14
C ILE A 548 16.02 9.59 -14.47
N ALA A 549 15.32 9.41 -15.58
CA ALA A 549 15.92 9.62 -16.88
C ALA A 549 16.12 11.13 -17.19
N ARG A 550 15.18 11.94 -16.73
CA ARG A 550 15.22 13.38 -16.97
C ARG A 550 14.62 14.16 -15.82
N MET A 551 15.35 15.16 -15.35
CA MET A 551 14.92 16.14 -14.37
C MET A 551 14.92 17.53 -14.99
N GLN A 552 13.84 18.27 -14.83
CA GLN A 552 13.68 19.63 -15.33
C GLN A 552 13.35 20.59 -14.19
N TRP A 553 13.98 21.73 -14.20
CA TRP A 553 13.67 22.85 -13.32
C TRP A 553 13.42 24.10 -14.17
N LYS A 554 12.19 24.64 -14.10
CA LYS A 554 11.72 25.65 -15.07
C LYS A 554 11.84 25.11 -16.52
N HIS A 555 12.65 25.79 -17.35
CA HIS A 555 12.97 25.38 -18.72
C HIS A 555 14.29 24.58 -18.82
N LEU A 556 15.01 24.45 -17.72
CA LEU A 556 16.35 23.86 -17.67
C LEU A 556 16.26 22.33 -17.56
N ASP A 557 17.06 21.65 -18.37
CA ASP A 557 17.26 20.20 -18.25
C ASP A 557 18.42 19.93 -17.28
N MET A 558 18.06 19.50 -16.08
CA MET A 558 19.05 19.23 -15.01
C MET A 558 19.81 17.92 -15.22
N GLY A 559 19.37 17.06 -16.17
CA GLY A 559 19.99 15.78 -16.43
C GLY A 559 19.30 14.58 -15.78
N SER A 560 20.07 13.55 -15.48
CA SER A 560 19.59 12.24 -15.02
C SER A 560 20.15 11.85 -13.66
N MET A 561 19.49 10.90 -12.98
CA MET A 561 19.90 10.38 -11.69
C MET A 561 19.87 8.86 -11.70
N ARG A 562 20.88 8.23 -11.10
CA ARG A 562 20.93 6.77 -10.89
C ARG A 562 21.28 6.48 -9.45
N MET A 563 20.57 5.52 -8.86
CA MET A 563 20.82 5.17 -7.46
C MET A 563 20.70 3.66 -7.22
N THR A 564 21.37 3.19 -6.21
CA THR A 564 21.21 1.87 -5.62
C THR A 564 20.41 2.01 -4.34
N VAL A 565 19.48 1.08 -4.12
CA VAL A 565 18.59 1.06 -2.96
C VAL A 565 18.76 -0.28 -2.27
N ARG A 566 18.78 -0.30 -0.94
CA ARG A 566 18.89 -1.53 -0.14
C ARG A 566 17.95 -1.47 1.04
N GLN A 567 17.21 -2.54 1.25
CA GLN A 567 16.37 -2.72 2.42
C GLN A 567 17.21 -2.98 3.67
N GLN A 568 16.81 -2.37 4.79
CA GLN A 568 17.29 -2.65 6.15
C GLN A 568 16.13 -3.11 7.05
N SER A 569 16.43 -3.49 8.29
CA SER A 569 15.44 -3.96 9.26
C SER A 569 14.34 -2.93 9.57
N ASP A 570 14.70 -1.67 9.59
CA ASP A 570 13.88 -0.53 9.98
C ASP A 570 13.55 0.44 8.83
N GLY A 571 14.03 0.12 7.59
CA GLY A 571 13.80 1.02 6.47
C GLY A 571 14.55 0.66 5.20
N ILE A 572 14.95 1.69 4.48
CA ILE A 572 15.74 1.59 3.25
C ILE A 572 16.90 2.58 3.28
N VAL A 573 18.03 2.17 2.73
CA VAL A 573 19.16 3.06 2.46
C VAL A 573 19.36 3.18 0.96
N TYR A 574 19.80 4.35 0.52
CA TYR A 574 20.08 4.59 -0.89
C TYR A 574 21.36 5.40 -1.06
N GLN A 575 22.01 5.19 -2.17
CA GLN A 575 23.16 5.98 -2.63
C GLN A 575 23.11 6.09 -4.15
N GLY A 576 23.51 7.22 -4.68
CA GLY A 576 23.40 7.44 -6.11
C GLY A 576 24.29 8.59 -6.60
N ARG A 577 24.24 8.75 -7.91
CA ARG A 577 24.96 9.82 -8.63
C ARG A 577 23.98 10.52 -9.58
N HIS A 578 24.08 11.82 -9.62
CA HIS A 578 23.42 12.67 -10.59
C HIS A 578 24.41 12.99 -11.72
N THR A 579 23.90 12.97 -12.96
CA THR A 579 24.65 13.40 -14.14
C THR A 579 23.98 14.64 -14.69
N SER A 580 24.66 15.77 -14.58
CA SER A 580 24.17 17.06 -15.06
C SER A 580 24.38 17.22 -16.57
N ILE A 581 23.41 17.82 -17.25
CA ILE A 581 23.54 18.29 -18.64
C ILE A 581 23.97 19.76 -18.67
N LEU A 582 23.45 20.57 -17.72
CA LEU A 582 23.71 21.99 -17.64
C LEU A 582 25.15 22.33 -17.17
N LEU A 583 25.67 21.50 -16.31
CA LEU A 583 27.00 21.66 -15.75
C LEU A 583 27.83 20.42 -16.11
N PRO A 584 28.46 20.41 -17.28
CA PRO A 584 29.39 19.35 -17.66
C PRO A 584 30.45 19.17 -16.60
N GLU A 585 30.89 17.95 -16.36
CA GLU A 585 31.90 17.58 -15.35
C GLU A 585 31.46 17.83 -13.89
N LEU A 586 30.19 18.16 -13.66
CA LEU A 586 29.65 18.19 -12.29
C LEU A 586 29.47 16.77 -11.79
N GLU A 587 30.18 16.38 -10.77
CA GLU A 587 29.93 15.18 -9.99
C GLU A 587 29.04 15.54 -8.80
N LEU A 588 27.89 14.88 -8.69
CA LEU A 588 27.01 14.98 -7.54
C LEU A 588 26.67 13.58 -7.05
N ASP A 589 27.25 13.22 -5.94
CA ASP A 589 26.97 11.98 -5.24
C ASP A 589 26.03 12.26 -4.06
N PHE A 590 25.04 11.40 -3.87
CA PHE A 590 24.11 11.51 -2.77
C PHE A 590 23.87 10.17 -2.11
N SER A 591 23.57 10.21 -0.82
CA SER A 591 23.19 9.04 -0.03
C SER A 591 22.16 9.40 1.02
N GLY A 592 21.44 8.40 1.52
CA GLY A 592 20.47 8.65 2.56
C GLY A 592 19.80 7.39 3.04
N ALA A 593 18.87 7.58 3.98
CA ALA A 593 18.04 6.53 4.53
C ALA A 593 16.60 7.03 4.75
N VAL A 594 15.65 6.13 4.60
CA VAL A 594 14.26 6.33 5.00
C VAL A 594 13.92 5.23 5.99
N LYS A 595 13.50 5.59 7.19
CA LYS A 595 13.11 4.67 8.26
C LYS A 595 11.60 4.74 8.48
N PHE A 596 11.05 3.62 8.89
CA PHE A 596 9.63 3.44 9.20
C PHE A 596 9.48 2.96 10.65
N PRO A 597 9.72 3.81 11.65
CA PRO A 597 9.54 3.45 13.05
C PRO A 597 8.05 3.17 13.34
N ALA A 598 7.80 2.21 14.25
CA ALA A 598 6.44 1.72 14.51
C ALA A 598 5.49 2.75 15.16
N ALA A 599 6.03 3.79 15.80
CA ALA A 599 5.26 4.77 16.56
C ALA A 599 5.24 6.20 15.98
N ASP A 600 6.29 6.63 15.25
CA ASP A 600 6.53 8.06 14.99
C ASP A 600 6.47 8.45 13.49
N GLY A 601 5.92 7.63 12.64
CA GLY A 601 5.78 7.93 11.22
C GLY A 601 7.10 7.73 10.44
N ILE A 602 7.31 8.53 9.40
CA ILE A 602 8.46 8.40 8.49
C ILE A 602 9.59 9.32 8.95
N GLU A 603 10.78 8.75 9.11
CA GLU A 603 12.02 9.49 9.25
C GLU A 603 12.85 9.34 7.98
N ALA A 604 13.38 10.44 7.47
CA ALA A 604 14.28 10.41 6.31
C ALA A 604 15.48 11.30 6.53
N HIS A 605 16.63 10.85 6.00
CA HIS A 605 17.78 11.71 5.93
C HIS A 605 18.50 11.56 4.58
N VAL A 606 19.13 12.65 4.12
CA VAL A 606 19.86 12.72 2.88
C VAL A 606 21.12 13.52 3.07
N GLU A 607 22.21 13.06 2.47
CA GLU A 607 23.45 13.77 2.31
C GLU A 607 23.79 13.80 0.82
N ALA A 608 24.21 14.96 0.33
CA ALA A 608 24.67 15.13 -1.04
C ALA A 608 26.00 15.90 -1.05
N VAL A 609 26.92 15.42 -1.84
CA VAL A 609 28.22 16.06 -2.08
C VAL A 609 28.33 16.36 -3.57
N MET A 610 28.67 17.59 -3.87
CA MET A 610 28.81 18.10 -5.22
C MET A 610 30.21 18.63 -5.43
N SER A 611 30.83 18.28 -6.54
CA SER A 611 32.13 18.81 -6.92
C SER A 611 32.20 19.03 -8.44
N ARG A 612 32.92 20.09 -8.82
CA ARG A 612 33.23 20.39 -10.21
C ARG A 612 34.66 20.93 -10.26
N PRO A 613 35.54 20.36 -11.10
CA PRO A 613 36.95 20.78 -11.14
C PRO A 613 37.11 22.16 -11.79
N GLU A 614 38.21 22.84 -11.47
CA GLU A 614 38.56 24.13 -12.05
C GLU A 614 38.78 24.08 -13.58
N SER A 615 39.27 22.92 -14.06
CA SER A 615 39.49 22.68 -15.50
C SER A 615 38.23 22.52 -16.33
N ALA A 616 37.08 22.46 -15.68
CA ALA A 616 35.81 22.27 -16.35
C ALA A 616 35.45 23.46 -17.28
N ALA A 617 34.63 23.19 -18.29
CA ALA A 617 34.22 24.18 -19.28
C ALA A 617 33.52 25.41 -18.67
N GLU A 618 33.68 26.56 -19.30
CA GLU A 618 33.01 27.80 -18.90
C GLU A 618 31.48 27.66 -18.91
N ILE A 619 30.79 28.26 -17.97
CA ILE A 619 29.33 28.21 -17.80
C ILE A 619 28.77 29.61 -18.13
N ASP A 620 27.78 29.66 -19.02
CA ASP A 620 26.92 30.84 -19.20
C ASP A 620 25.86 30.89 -18.06
N LEU A 621 25.95 31.88 -17.19
CA LEU A 621 25.04 32.06 -16.08
C LEU A 621 23.64 32.50 -16.53
N GLY A 622 23.47 32.99 -17.77
CA GLY A 622 22.18 33.30 -18.36
C GLY A 622 21.28 32.10 -18.52
N GLN A 623 21.83 30.89 -18.52
CA GLN A 623 21.05 29.66 -18.52
C GLN A 623 20.21 29.47 -17.24
N PHE A 624 20.66 30.01 -16.11
CA PHE A 624 20.01 29.81 -14.79
C PHE A 624 19.08 30.95 -14.41
N PHE A 625 19.45 32.19 -14.76
CA PHE A 625 18.66 33.38 -14.43
C PHE A 625 18.89 34.51 -15.43
N GLU A 626 17.89 35.31 -15.69
CA GLU A 626 17.87 36.33 -16.75
C GLU A 626 18.94 37.38 -16.57
N ALA A 627 19.21 37.83 -15.33
CA ALA A 627 20.25 38.79 -15.02
C ALA A 627 21.69 38.24 -15.25
N GLY A 628 21.87 36.95 -15.41
CA GLY A 628 23.12 36.29 -15.74
C GLY A 628 23.44 36.21 -17.23
N ALA A 629 22.57 36.73 -18.09
CA ALA A 629 22.80 36.71 -19.52
C ALA A 629 24.09 37.43 -19.93
N GLY A 630 24.99 36.71 -20.64
CA GLY A 630 26.28 37.21 -21.06
C GLY A 630 27.34 37.28 -19.93
N VAL A 631 27.06 36.62 -18.80
CA VAL A 631 28.01 36.41 -17.69
C VAL A 631 28.50 34.97 -17.74
N TYR A 632 29.78 34.80 -17.86
CA TYR A 632 30.47 33.52 -17.97
C TYR A 632 31.28 33.26 -16.70
N ALA A 633 31.22 32.04 -16.17
CA ALA A 633 31.96 31.63 -14.99
C ALA A 633 32.74 30.32 -15.24
N GLN A 634 34.01 30.30 -14.80
CA GLN A 634 34.86 29.12 -14.82
C GLN A 634 35.63 29.02 -13.52
N GLY A 635 35.58 27.87 -12.86
CA GLY A 635 36.24 27.65 -11.59
C GLY A 635 35.82 26.36 -10.90
N ALA A 636 36.47 26.04 -9.81
CA ALA A 636 36.12 24.90 -8.98
C ALA A 636 34.89 25.21 -8.13
N LEU A 637 33.98 24.26 -8.10
CA LEU A 637 32.77 24.29 -7.25
C LEU A 637 32.72 23.05 -6.36
N SER A 638 32.51 23.23 -5.08
CA SER A 638 32.21 22.17 -4.15
C SER A 638 31.02 22.57 -3.27
N ALA A 639 30.15 21.61 -2.94
CA ALA A 639 29.10 21.85 -1.97
C ALA A 639 28.70 20.54 -1.29
N ASP A 640 28.28 20.65 -0.05
CA ASP A 640 27.65 19.58 0.72
C ASP A 640 26.28 20.04 1.23
N VAL A 641 25.32 19.14 1.17
CA VAL A 641 23.95 19.37 1.61
C VAL A 641 23.52 18.21 2.50
N LYS A 642 22.96 18.54 3.66
CA LYS A 642 22.37 17.56 4.57
C LYS A 642 20.93 17.93 4.86
N GLY A 643 20.05 16.95 4.72
CA GLY A 643 18.63 17.11 4.99
C GLY A 643 18.11 16.02 5.92
N SER A 644 17.16 16.35 6.74
CA SER A 644 16.42 15.42 7.59
C SER A 644 14.95 15.76 7.63
N TYR A 645 14.13 14.73 7.72
CA TYR A 645 12.70 14.83 7.91
C TYR A 645 12.30 13.92 9.08
N THR A 646 11.69 14.48 10.10
CA THR A 646 11.26 13.75 11.31
C THR A 646 9.99 14.38 11.85
N ALA A 647 8.97 13.58 12.15
CA ALA A 647 7.71 14.02 12.76
C ALA A 647 7.05 15.22 12.03
N GLY A 648 7.02 15.19 10.69
CA GLY A 648 6.43 16.24 9.86
C GLY A 648 7.28 17.50 9.70
N ARG A 649 8.50 17.54 10.26
CA ARG A 649 9.40 18.69 10.19
C ARG A 649 10.60 18.38 9.32
N MET A 650 10.87 19.27 8.37
CA MET A 650 12.04 19.22 7.52
C MET A 650 13.11 20.19 8.04
N ARG A 651 14.35 19.75 8.06
CA ARG A 651 15.55 20.57 8.31
C ARG A 651 16.55 20.29 7.21
N ALA A 652 17.20 21.33 6.73
CA ALA A 652 18.25 21.18 5.73
C ALA A 652 19.33 22.24 5.96
N ASN A 653 20.58 21.85 5.82
CA ASN A 653 21.72 22.75 5.79
C ASN A 653 22.56 22.49 4.53
N ALA A 654 23.29 23.50 4.11
CA ALA A 654 24.20 23.40 2.98
C ALA A 654 25.43 24.28 3.18
N CYS A 655 26.60 23.80 2.79
CA CYS A 655 27.81 24.58 2.66
C CYS A 655 28.29 24.47 1.21
N GLY A 656 28.61 25.61 0.62
CA GLY A 656 29.15 25.68 -0.75
C GLY A 656 30.43 26.50 -0.80
N ARG A 657 31.32 26.15 -1.70
CA ARG A 657 32.56 26.85 -1.96
C ARG A 657 32.78 26.95 -3.46
N LEU A 658 33.15 28.15 -3.87
CA LEU A 658 33.76 28.43 -5.16
C LEU A 658 35.22 28.73 -4.93
N ASP A 659 36.11 28.13 -5.69
CA ASP A 659 37.57 28.39 -5.61
C ASP A 659 38.11 28.69 -7.01
N ASN A 660 39.08 29.62 -7.07
CA ASN A 660 39.76 30.06 -8.29
C ASN A 660 38.81 30.33 -9.46
N THR A 661 37.69 30.96 -9.17
CA THR A 661 36.67 31.20 -10.18
C THR A 661 36.99 32.48 -10.96
N ALA A 662 37.00 32.35 -12.28
CA ALA A 662 37.02 33.50 -13.19
C ALA A 662 35.60 33.84 -13.61
N ILE A 663 35.21 35.11 -13.51
CA ILE A 663 33.96 35.62 -14.03
C ILE A 663 34.25 36.58 -15.16
N ARG A 664 33.62 36.41 -16.32
CA ARG A 664 33.78 37.29 -17.47
C ARG A 664 32.45 37.80 -17.97
N MET A 665 32.42 39.08 -18.30
CA MET A 665 31.28 39.73 -18.93
C MET A 665 31.77 40.54 -20.13
N PRO A 666 31.93 39.90 -21.30
CA PRO A 666 32.55 40.53 -22.49
C PRO A 666 31.85 41.81 -22.93
N ALA A 667 30.55 41.88 -22.85
CA ALA A 667 29.76 43.06 -23.24
C ALA A 667 30.08 44.34 -22.41
N LYS A 668 30.70 44.16 -21.24
CA LYS A 668 31.04 45.26 -20.31
C LYS A 668 32.54 45.33 -20.01
N ASP A 669 33.33 44.54 -20.72
CA ASP A 669 34.79 44.40 -20.50
C ASP A 669 35.14 44.14 -19.02
N LEU A 670 34.24 43.36 -18.33
CA LEU A 670 34.42 43.03 -16.92
C LEU A 670 35.01 41.63 -16.77
N VAL A 671 36.09 41.59 -15.99
CA VAL A 671 36.74 40.32 -15.61
C VAL A 671 36.98 40.33 -14.10
N VAL A 672 36.67 39.24 -13.44
CA VAL A 672 37.02 38.94 -12.06
C VAL A 672 37.82 37.64 -12.04
N GLU A 673 39.02 37.70 -11.42
CA GLU A 673 39.96 36.59 -11.40
C GLU A 673 40.17 36.10 -9.96
N ASN A 674 40.38 34.80 -9.82
CA ASN A 674 40.66 34.15 -8.54
C ASN A 674 39.57 34.43 -7.49
N LEU A 675 38.32 34.43 -7.92
CA LEU A 675 37.19 34.57 -7.01
C LEU A 675 37.05 33.30 -6.16
N SER A 676 37.05 33.46 -4.85
CA SER A 676 36.71 32.39 -3.91
C SER A 676 35.60 32.87 -2.99
N LEU A 677 34.59 32.02 -2.83
CA LEU A 677 33.37 32.26 -2.04
C LEU A 677 33.04 31.05 -1.20
N GLY A 678 33.02 31.19 0.11
CA GLY A 678 32.52 30.17 1.03
C GLY A 678 31.22 30.61 1.69
N VAL A 679 30.18 29.81 1.57
CA VAL A 679 28.86 30.08 2.16
C VAL A 679 28.33 28.84 2.85
N CYS A 680 27.96 28.98 4.12
CA CYS A 680 27.24 27.94 4.86
C CYS A 680 25.85 28.44 5.28
N LEU A 681 24.85 27.71 4.90
CA LEU A 681 23.42 27.91 5.22
C LEU A 681 22.99 26.87 6.28
N PRO A 682 22.99 27.21 7.57
CA PRO A 682 22.55 26.30 8.62
C PRO A 682 21.06 25.97 8.51
N ASP A 683 20.29 26.84 7.89
CA ASP A 683 18.89 26.61 7.51
C ASP A 683 18.69 26.99 6.03
N LEU A 684 18.74 25.95 5.18
CA LEU A 684 18.56 26.11 3.73
C LEU A 684 17.12 26.58 3.38
N LEU A 685 16.13 26.28 4.22
CA LEU A 685 14.74 26.65 3.97
C LEU A 685 14.49 28.14 4.21
N GLN A 686 15.24 28.74 5.13
CA GLN A 686 15.17 30.17 5.43
C GLN A 686 16.17 31.00 4.64
N LEU A 687 17.15 30.35 3.98
CA LEU A 687 18.25 30.99 3.24
C LEU A 687 19.01 32.00 4.11
N THR A 688 19.35 31.61 5.33
CA THR A 688 20.16 32.45 6.26
C THR A 688 21.53 31.84 6.47
N THR A 689 22.55 32.71 6.67
CA THR A 689 23.89 32.24 6.97
C THR A 689 24.28 32.63 8.39
N GLY A 690 25.31 32.00 8.92
CA GLY A 690 26.05 32.56 10.06
C GLY A 690 26.81 33.81 9.66
N PRO A 691 27.37 34.55 10.64
CA PRO A 691 28.24 35.72 10.38
C PRO A 691 29.53 35.31 9.69
N SER A 692 30.24 36.32 9.12
CA SER A 692 31.59 36.23 8.57
C SER A 692 31.76 35.21 7.44
N GLN A 693 30.73 35.03 6.59
CA GLN A 693 30.94 34.36 5.29
C GLN A 693 31.92 35.15 4.48
N THR A 694 32.82 34.50 3.75
CA THR A 694 33.95 35.14 3.13
C THR A 694 33.90 35.05 1.61
N LEU A 695 34.03 36.20 0.95
CA LEU A 695 34.24 36.30 -0.48
C LEU A 695 35.61 36.98 -0.68
N THR A 696 36.47 36.38 -1.50
CA THR A 696 37.77 36.96 -1.87
C THR A 696 37.91 36.92 -3.40
N PHE A 697 38.65 37.83 -3.93
CA PHE A 697 39.13 37.78 -5.31
C PHE A 697 40.53 38.34 -5.46
N GLY A 698 41.30 37.86 -6.44
CA GLY A 698 42.63 38.32 -6.72
C GLY A 698 42.67 39.66 -7.45
N ALA A 699 41.92 39.74 -8.52
CA ALA A 699 41.76 40.94 -9.31
C ALA A 699 40.34 41.08 -9.87
N ALA A 700 39.86 42.28 -10.00
CA ALA A 700 38.62 42.58 -10.73
C ALA A 700 38.81 43.89 -11.52
N GLY A 701 38.38 43.88 -12.79
CA GLY A 701 38.60 45.05 -13.65
C GLY A 701 37.49 45.19 -14.69
N ALA A 702 37.29 46.43 -15.12
CA ALA A 702 36.44 46.82 -16.20
C ALA A 702 37.05 47.96 -16.97
N GLY A 703 37.49 47.72 -18.21
CA GLY A 703 38.29 48.69 -18.94
C GLY A 703 39.55 49.09 -18.17
N ASN A 704 39.75 50.39 -17.94
CA ASN A 704 40.92 50.90 -17.22
C ASN A 704 40.79 50.81 -15.68
N PHE A 705 39.59 50.53 -15.14
CA PHE A 705 39.39 50.45 -13.71
C PHE A 705 39.75 49.03 -13.20
N LYS A 706 40.72 48.96 -12.28
CA LYS A 706 41.20 47.73 -11.69
C LYS A 706 41.28 47.83 -10.17
N VAL A 707 40.76 46.81 -9.51
CA VAL A 707 40.87 46.58 -8.07
C VAL A 707 41.50 45.21 -7.83
N GLU A 708 42.21 45.06 -6.75
CA GLU A 708 42.99 43.86 -6.43
C GLU A 708 42.78 43.42 -4.97
N ASN A 709 43.07 42.15 -4.71
CA ASN A 709 43.08 41.59 -3.35
C ASN A 709 41.81 41.90 -2.54
N GLY A 710 40.63 41.72 -3.17
CA GLY A 710 39.34 41.93 -2.54
C GLY A 710 39.04 40.89 -1.47
N VAL A 711 38.58 41.34 -0.30
CA VAL A 711 38.13 40.49 0.81
C VAL A 711 36.87 41.10 1.40
N PHE A 712 35.78 40.36 1.40
CA PHE A 712 34.52 40.77 1.97
C PHE A 712 34.03 39.71 2.97
N HIS A 713 33.58 40.20 4.12
CA HIS A 713 32.88 39.38 5.09
C HIS A 713 31.41 39.80 5.08
N PHE A 714 30.52 38.80 4.99
CA PHE A 714 29.10 39.07 4.88
C PHE A 714 28.27 38.02 5.61
N GLN A 715 27.01 38.34 5.80
CA GLN A 715 25.98 37.46 6.33
C GLN A 715 24.69 37.63 5.50
N LEU A 716 24.01 36.53 5.21
CA LEU A 716 22.66 36.53 4.67
C LEU A 716 21.69 36.46 5.82
N GLU A 717 21.01 37.58 6.10
CA GLU A 717 19.98 37.71 7.14
C GLU A 717 18.58 37.28 6.63
N PRO A 718 17.56 37.12 7.49
CA PRO A 718 16.18 36.87 7.06
C PRO A 718 15.70 37.91 6.02
N HIS A 719 14.66 37.53 5.25
CA HIS A 719 14.11 38.30 4.14
C HIS A 719 15.10 38.57 3.00
N LYS A 720 16.08 37.65 2.84
CA LYS A 720 17.17 37.76 1.82
C LYS A 720 18.01 39.04 1.90
N THR A 721 18.13 39.63 3.08
CA THR A 721 18.98 40.81 3.31
C THR A 721 20.45 40.43 3.36
N LEU A 722 21.28 40.98 2.48
CA LEU A 722 22.71 40.80 2.51
C LEU A 722 23.33 41.86 3.42
N PHE A 723 23.88 41.45 4.55
CA PHE A 723 24.65 42.29 5.44
C PHE A 723 26.16 42.15 5.12
N ILE A 724 26.75 43.16 4.56
CA ILE A 724 28.19 43.24 4.38
C ILE A 724 28.78 43.78 5.69
N GLU A 725 29.50 42.95 6.42
CA GLU A 725 30.07 43.28 7.72
C GLU A 725 31.32 44.17 7.58
N LYS A 726 32.14 43.85 6.62
CA LYS A 726 33.34 44.60 6.22
C LYS A 726 33.80 44.20 4.84
N GLY A 727 34.35 45.13 4.12
CA GLY A 727 34.98 44.91 2.83
C GLY A 727 36.31 45.61 2.75
N ARG A 728 37.26 45.02 2.02
CA ARG A 728 38.57 45.59 1.72
C ARG A 728 38.98 45.26 0.30
N VAL A 729 39.44 46.23 -0.44
CA VAL A 729 40.01 46.04 -1.78
C VAL A 729 41.25 46.88 -1.94
N GLY A 730 42.21 46.39 -2.68
CA GLY A 730 43.36 47.16 -3.17
C GLY A 730 42.91 47.97 -4.37
N TRP A 731 43.22 49.27 -4.39
CA TRP A 731 42.95 50.16 -5.51
C TRP A 731 44.02 51.22 -5.58
N SER A 732 44.50 51.51 -6.80
CA SER A 732 45.48 52.56 -7.03
C SER A 732 46.67 52.54 -6.05
N GLY A 733 47.31 51.39 -5.81
CA GLY A 733 48.46 51.20 -4.93
C GLY A 733 48.13 51.25 -3.41
N GLY A 734 46.92 51.55 -2.99
CA GLY A 734 46.45 51.59 -1.60
C GLY A 734 45.30 50.66 -1.31
N GLN A 735 44.53 50.99 -0.29
CA GLN A 735 43.40 50.19 0.14
C GLN A 735 42.13 51.01 0.28
N ILE A 736 41.03 50.42 -0.09
CA ILE A 736 39.67 50.90 0.22
C ILE A 736 39.03 49.92 1.19
N ARG A 737 38.46 50.44 2.26
CA ARG A 737 37.65 49.69 3.24
C ARG A 737 36.21 50.15 3.13
N LEU A 738 35.31 49.17 2.93
CA LEU A 738 33.87 49.39 2.96
C LEU A 738 33.37 49.26 4.41
N GLN A 739 32.66 50.25 4.90
CA GLN A 739 31.98 50.18 6.18
C GLN A 739 30.75 49.26 6.10
N PRO A 740 30.30 48.74 7.25
CA PRO A 740 29.12 47.83 7.28
C PRO A 740 27.91 48.41 6.60
N MET A 741 27.24 47.60 5.74
CA MET A 741 25.99 48.00 5.08
C MET A 741 25.06 46.83 4.83
N ARG A 742 23.73 47.14 4.71
CA ARG A 742 22.71 46.15 4.38
C ARG A 742 22.13 46.43 3.01
N ILE A 743 21.96 45.36 2.24
CA ILE A 743 21.31 45.36 0.93
C ILE A 743 20.07 44.46 1.06
N THR A 744 18.88 45.06 1.01
CA THR A 744 17.61 44.37 1.17
C THR A 744 16.82 44.39 -0.14
N PRO A 745 16.34 43.26 -0.67
CA PRO A 745 15.52 43.26 -1.87
C PRO A 745 14.31 44.18 -1.75
N GLY A 746 14.05 44.93 -2.82
CA GLY A 746 12.91 45.86 -2.85
C GLY A 746 13.22 47.26 -2.26
N ILE A 747 14.42 47.47 -1.71
CA ILE A 747 14.91 48.80 -1.33
C ILE A 747 15.83 49.28 -2.46
N ASP A 748 15.47 50.40 -3.10
CA ASP A 748 16.21 50.95 -4.24
C ASP A 748 17.26 52.00 -3.84
N ALA A 749 17.45 52.23 -2.55
CA ALA A 749 18.37 53.28 -2.06
C ALA A 749 19.26 52.72 -0.93
N TYR A 750 20.54 52.76 -1.13
CA TYR A 750 21.58 52.35 -0.18
C TYR A 750 22.61 53.46 0.01
N GLU A 751 23.13 53.57 1.21
CA GLU A 751 24.28 54.43 1.52
C GLU A 751 25.48 53.55 1.92
N ALA A 752 26.63 53.87 1.42
CA ALA A 752 27.88 53.20 1.77
C ALA A 752 29.00 54.23 1.99
N ARG A 753 29.95 53.94 2.83
CA ARG A 753 31.10 54.74 3.10
C ARG A 753 32.34 53.92 2.84
N LEU A 754 33.22 54.55 2.00
CA LEU A 754 34.51 53.98 1.62
C LEU A 754 35.60 54.74 2.34
N ASP A 755 36.36 54.09 3.21
CA ASP A 755 37.54 54.63 3.85
C ASP A 755 38.74 54.27 3.00
N CYS A 756 39.41 55.27 2.50
CA CYS A 756 40.54 55.18 1.59
C CYS A 756 41.83 55.38 2.36
N ASP A 757 42.80 54.50 2.16
CA ASP A 757 44.10 54.49 2.84
C ASP A 757 45.25 54.41 1.82
N ARG A 758 46.10 55.40 1.75
CA ARG A 758 47.30 55.52 0.90
C ARG A 758 47.09 55.26 -0.58
N LEU A 759 46.01 55.79 -1.15
CA LEU A 759 45.76 55.67 -2.58
C LEU A 759 46.73 56.55 -3.36
N ASN A 760 47.41 56.02 -4.39
CA ASN A 760 48.24 56.77 -5.25
C ASN A 760 47.47 57.72 -6.14
N LEU A 761 47.68 59.03 -6.00
CA LEU A 761 46.84 60.01 -6.70
C LEU A 761 47.02 59.95 -8.21
N ALA A 762 48.16 59.66 -8.73
CA ALA A 762 48.43 59.58 -10.16
C ALA A 762 47.68 58.39 -10.75
N GLN A 763 47.71 57.23 -10.08
CA GLN A 763 46.98 56.06 -10.52
C GLN A 763 45.44 56.26 -10.45
N ILE A 764 44.90 57.01 -9.48
CA ILE A 764 43.47 57.39 -9.45
C ILE A 764 43.07 58.10 -10.72
N LEU A 765 43.87 59.13 -11.14
CA LEU A 765 43.57 59.90 -12.33
C LEU A 765 43.70 59.12 -13.62
N GLU A 766 44.67 58.21 -13.69
CA GLU A 766 44.82 57.27 -14.80
C GLU A 766 43.68 56.28 -14.92
N GLN A 767 43.33 55.58 -13.83
CA GLN A 767 42.22 54.60 -13.85
C GLN A 767 40.87 55.25 -14.14
N LEU A 768 40.66 56.47 -13.75
CA LEU A 768 39.46 57.24 -14.08
C LEU A 768 39.50 57.86 -15.47
N ALA A 769 40.57 57.61 -16.29
CA ALA A 769 40.78 58.11 -17.66
C ALA A 769 40.70 59.63 -17.76
N ILE A 770 41.15 60.28 -16.70
CA ILE A 770 41.17 61.76 -16.63
C ILE A 770 42.42 62.33 -17.33
N ALA A 771 43.63 61.78 -17.06
CA ALA A 771 44.87 62.11 -17.64
C ALA A 771 45.84 60.93 -17.51
N ASN A 772 46.86 60.89 -18.45
CA ASN A 772 47.96 59.97 -18.22
C ASN A 772 48.84 60.58 -17.10
N ALA A 773 48.69 59.98 -15.90
CA ALA A 773 49.35 60.54 -14.71
C ALA A 773 50.42 59.59 -14.15
N LYS A 774 51.54 60.11 -13.81
CA LYS A 774 52.63 59.41 -13.10
C LYS A 774 52.98 60.16 -11.85
N GLY A 775 53.26 59.45 -10.77
CA GLY A 775 53.64 60.08 -9.53
C GLY A 775 53.69 59.11 -8.37
N ASP A 776 54.21 59.55 -7.21
CA ASP A 776 54.40 58.70 -6.02
C ASP A 776 53.61 59.14 -4.79
N GLY A 777 52.90 60.25 -4.86
CA GLY A 777 52.10 60.70 -3.71
C GLY A 777 50.85 60.00 -3.46
N THR A 778 50.53 59.86 -2.18
CA THR A 778 49.34 59.16 -1.74
C THR A 778 48.30 60.04 -1.08
N VAL A 779 47.08 59.71 -1.16
CA VAL A 779 45.95 60.41 -0.53
C VAL A 779 45.11 59.43 0.34
N ASN A 780 44.56 59.98 1.44
CA ASN A 780 43.76 59.29 2.43
C ASN A 780 42.42 60.03 2.60
N GLY A 781 41.37 59.35 3.02
CA GLY A 781 40.09 59.99 3.32
C GLY A 781 38.90 59.10 3.20
N THR A 782 37.72 59.68 3.01
CA THR A 782 36.47 58.96 2.98
C THR A 782 35.65 59.42 1.77
N ILE A 783 35.07 58.44 1.11
CA ILE A 783 34.15 58.66 -0.02
C ILE A 783 32.78 58.10 0.37
N PRO A 784 31.84 58.95 0.82
CA PRO A 784 30.43 58.55 0.97
C PRO A 784 29.81 58.37 -0.42
N ILE A 785 29.12 57.26 -0.61
CA ILE A 785 28.37 56.98 -1.84
C ILE A 785 26.92 56.62 -1.53
N SER A 786 26.03 57.08 -2.36
CA SER A 786 24.64 56.63 -2.36
C SER A 786 24.29 55.93 -3.66
N ILE A 787 23.61 54.79 -3.54
CA ILE A 787 23.15 54.00 -4.68
C ILE A 787 21.62 54.15 -4.70
N LYS A 788 21.04 54.75 -5.76
CA LYS A 788 19.59 54.91 -5.92
C LYS A 788 19.18 54.40 -7.28
N LYS A 789 18.25 53.39 -7.30
CA LYS A 789 17.81 52.75 -8.55
C LYS A 789 18.98 52.34 -9.46
N GLY A 790 20.03 51.73 -8.89
CA GLY A 790 21.20 51.26 -9.61
C GLY A 790 22.16 52.35 -10.06
N ARG A 791 21.91 53.64 -9.70
CA ARG A 791 22.83 54.76 -9.99
C ARG A 791 23.68 55.10 -8.78
N ILE A 792 24.99 55.08 -8.97
CA ILE A 792 25.92 55.45 -7.92
C ILE A 792 26.11 56.97 -7.93
N ARG A 793 26.09 57.58 -6.78
CA ARG A 793 26.39 59.00 -6.55
C ARG A 793 27.44 59.15 -5.47
N PHE A 794 28.33 60.07 -5.65
CA PHE A 794 29.37 60.45 -4.69
C PHE A 794 28.80 61.64 -3.90
N ASP A 795 28.69 61.47 -2.60
CA ASP A 795 28.06 62.43 -1.72
C ASP A 795 29.13 63.15 -0.89
N ASP A 796 29.90 64.06 -1.59
CA ASP A 796 31.00 64.88 -1.03
C ASP A 796 32.19 64.03 -0.48
N GLY A 797 32.74 63.17 -1.34
CA GLY A 797 33.97 62.43 -1.05
C GLY A 797 35.18 63.40 -0.90
N PHE A 798 35.98 63.15 0.11
CA PHE A 798 37.14 63.96 0.40
C PHE A 798 38.36 63.07 0.66
N LEU A 799 39.40 63.32 -0.18
CA LEU A 799 40.69 62.66 -0.03
C LEU A 799 41.75 63.74 0.13
N TYR A 800 42.81 63.52 0.92
CA TYR A 800 43.89 64.43 1.17
C TYR A 800 45.25 63.70 1.30
N SER A 801 46.34 64.31 0.92
CA SER A 801 47.68 63.79 1.19
C SER A 801 47.97 63.84 2.67
N THR A 802 48.73 62.88 3.17
CA THR A 802 49.20 62.90 4.56
C THR A 802 50.02 64.19 4.82
N PRO A 803 49.73 64.92 5.90
CA PRO A 803 50.53 66.11 6.23
C PRO A 803 52.03 65.71 6.40
N GLY A 804 52.88 66.41 5.68
CA GLY A 804 54.31 66.14 5.68
C GLY A 804 54.78 65.18 4.59
N ASP A 805 53.88 64.39 4.01
CA ASP A 805 54.18 63.55 2.88
C ASP A 805 53.73 64.24 1.58
N GLY A 806 54.63 65.03 1.03
CA GLY A 806 54.44 65.57 -0.31
C GLY A 806 54.60 64.50 -1.37
N GLY A 807 54.43 64.88 -2.61
CA GLY A 807 54.46 63.89 -3.72
C GLY A 807 54.89 64.63 -5.02
N LYS A 808 55.24 63.81 -5.98
CA LYS A 808 55.47 64.30 -7.35
C LYS A 808 54.27 63.79 -8.20
N ILE A 809 53.76 64.68 -9.04
CA ILE A 809 52.76 64.32 -10.05
C ILE A 809 53.14 64.84 -11.40
N SER A 810 53.02 64.02 -12.41
CA SER A 810 53.20 64.39 -13.81
C SER A 810 52.01 64.05 -14.60
N LEU A 811 51.25 64.99 -15.15
CA LEU A 811 50.10 64.83 -15.98
C LEU A 811 50.44 65.10 -17.44
N SER A 812 50.18 64.14 -18.31
CA SER A 812 50.31 64.26 -19.77
C SER A 812 48.91 63.96 -20.42
N GLY A 813 48.69 64.61 -21.59
CA GLY A 813 47.36 64.45 -22.25
C GLY A 813 46.22 65.27 -21.63
N ALA A 814 46.55 66.25 -20.75
CA ALA A 814 45.58 67.15 -20.12
C ALA A 814 45.06 68.29 -21.09
N ASP A 815 45.17 68.08 -22.39
CA ASP A 815 44.71 69.04 -23.39
C ASP A 815 43.17 69.23 -23.36
N ALA A 816 42.47 68.28 -22.87
CA ALA A 816 41.05 68.38 -22.65
C ALA A 816 40.65 69.49 -21.64
N ILE A 817 41.61 69.89 -20.74
CA ILE A 817 41.39 70.98 -19.80
C ILE A 817 41.29 72.36 -20.54
N MET A 818 41.93 72.45 -21.69
CA MET A 818 41.98 73.65 -22.55
C MET A 818 40.68 73.70 -23.48
N ALA A 819 39.98 72.58 -23.67
CA ALA A 819 38.90 72.55 -24.61
C ALA A 819 37.75 73.53 -24.26
N GLY A 820 37.44 74.39 -25.26
CA GLY A 820 36.40 75.38 -25.08
C GLY A 820 36.81 76.71 -24.46
N ILE A 821 38.10 76.89 -24.08
CA ILE A 821 38.64 78.20 -23.58
C ILE A 821 39.18 78.98 -24.76
N PRO A 822 38.71 80.23 -25.04
CA PRO A 822 39.17 81.01 -26.14
C PRO A 822 40.66 81.38 -25.94
N ARG A 823 41.48 81.22 -27.02
CA ARG A 823 42.91 81.59 -26.98
C ARG A 823 43.05 83.08 -26.78
N GLY A 824 44.13 83.48 -26.02
CA GLY A 824 44.45 84.94 -25.78
C GLY A 824 43.62 85.52 -24.61
N THR A 825 42.78 84.83 -23.99
CA THR A 825 42.08 85.23 -22.76
C THR A 825 42.98 85.01 -21.54
N ARG A 826 42.79 85.82 -20.48
CA ARG A 826 43.39 85.58 -19.18
C ARG A 826 43.15 84.17 -18.61
N GLN A 827 41.96 83.70 -18.78
CA GLN A 827 41.63 82.35 -18.38
C GLN A 827 42.44 81.28 -19.16
N PHE A 828 42.64 81.49 -20.46
CA PHE A 828 43.40 80.58 -21.27
C PHE A 828 44.87 80.48 -20.74
N PHE A 829 45.53 81.56 -20.48
CA PHE A 829 46.92 81.55 -19.98
C PHE A 829 46.99 80.96 -18.55
N GLN A 830 46.05 81.23 -17.68
CA GLN A 830 45.93 80.58 -16.33
C GLN A 830 45.83 79.10 -16.42
N VAL A 831 45.01 78.60 -17.30
CA VAL A 831 44.83 77.16 -17.48
C VAL A 831 46.01 76.52 -18.20
N ASP A 832 46.66 77.23 -19.17
CA ASP A 832 47.86 76.76 -19.85
C ASP A 832 49.07 76.72 -18.88
N LEU A 833 49.18 77.68 -17.99
CA LEU A 833 50.25 77.70 -16.92
C LEU A 833 50.03 76.52 -15.98
N ALA A 834 48.78 76.32 -15.56
CA ALA A 834 48.41 75.15 -14.71
C ALA A 834 48.76 73.84 -15.40
N ARG A 835 48.36 73.68 -16.67
CA ARG A 835 48.64 72.49 -17.51
C ARG A 835 50.14 72.24 -17.60
N GLU A 836 50.92 73.27 -17.89
CA GLU A 836 52.43 73.16 -18.04
C GLU A 836 53.08 72.83 -16.67
N ALA A 837 52.62 73.45 -15.60
CA ALA A 837 53.05 73.12 -14.23
C ALA A 837 52.79 71.68 -13.87
N LEU A 838 51.59 71.15 -14.23
CA LEU A 838 51.16 69.74 -13.90
C LEU A 838 52.00 68.74 -14.72
N LYS A 839 52.73 69.11 -15.74
CA LYS A 839 53.61 68.14 -16.43
C LYS A 839 54.78 67.63 -15.56
N ASP A 840 55.16 68.40 -14.57
CA ASP A 840 56.15 68.00 -13.55
C ASP A 840 55.96 68.87 -12.31
N PHE A 841 55.10 68.34 -11.33
CA PHE A 841 54.74 69.16 -10.17
C PHE A 841 55.06 68.44 -8.86
N ASN A 842 55.91 69.12 -8.01
CA ASN A 842 56.17 68.60 -6.68
C ASN A 842 55.27 69.33 -5.68
N TYR A 843 54.30 68.63 -5.18
CA TYR A 843 53.31 69.17 -4.24
C TYR A 843 53.69 68.87 -2.79
N LYS A 844 53.36 69.80 -1.89
CA LYS A 844 53.47 69.67 -0.45
C LYS A 844 52.24 68.98 0.12
N TRP A 845 51.12 69.27 -0.47
CA TRP A 845 49.84 68.63 -0.15
C TRP A 845 48.94 68.62 -1.38
N ALA A 846 48.07 67.68 -1.42
CA ALA A 846 47.00 67.54 -2.40
C ALA A 846 45.67 67.30 -1.72
N LYS A 847 44.56 67.80 -2.27
CA LYS A 847 43.18 67.56 -1.84
C LYS A 847 42.36 67.24 -3.04
N LEU A 848 41.57 66.14 -2.94
CA LEU A 848 40.64 65.71 -3.97
C LEU A 848 39.25 65.69 -3.40
N ARG A 849 38.34 66.45 -3.97
CA ARG A 849 36.87 66.37 -3.62
C ARG A 849 36.11 65.81 -4.76
N LEU A 850 35.18 64.90 -4.43
CA LEU A 850 34.38 64.10 -5.35
C LEU A 850 32.88 64.34 -5.09
N VAL A 851 32.16 64.91 -6.05
CA VAL A 851 30.74 65.23 -5.90
C VAL A 851 30.00 64.91 -7.18
N SER A 852 28.89 64.11 -7.09
CA SER A 852 28.05 63.91 -8.25
C SER A 852 27.14 65.07 -8.50
N GLU A 853 27.22 65.69 -9.67
CA GLU A 853 26.33 66.71 -10.19
C GLU A 853 25.53 66.19 -11.39
N LYS A 854 24.25 65.92 -11.20
CA LYS A 854 23.38 65.23 -12.18
C LYS A 854 24.00 63.87 -12.58
N ASP A 855 24.37 63.67 -13.83
CA ASP A 855 24.95 62.43 -14.39
C ASP A 855 26.47 62.49 -14.52
N ALA A 856 27.17 63.53 -13.99
CA ALA A 856 28.61 63.68 -14.03
C ALA A 856 29.22 63.68 -12.63
N LEU A 857 30.42 63.11 -12.54
CA LEU A 857 31.30 63.21 -11.36
C LEU A 857 32.12 64.46 -11.50
N ARG A 858 31.93 65.47 -10.62
CA ARG A 858 32.80 66.60 -10.46
C ARG A 858 33.88 66.24 -9.48
N MET A 859 35.11 66.36 -9.97
CA MET A 859 36.35 66.20 -9.21
C MET A 859 37.05 67.47 -9.12
N ARG A 860 37.22 67.96 -7.89
CA ARG A 860 38.09 69.16 -7.61
C ARG A 860 39.34 68.69 -6.97
N LEU A 861 40.42 68.95 -7.69
CA LEU A 861 41.76 68.61 -7.26
C LEU A 861 42.58 69.91 -6.97
N GLN A 862 43.00 70.03 -5.73
CA GLN A 862 43.81 71.19 -5.27
C GLN A 862 45.22 70.74 -4.86
N PHE A 863 46.19 71.45 -5.35
CA PHE A 863 47.60 71.24 -5.03
C PHE A 863 48.18 72.47 -4.45
N ASP A 864 49.07 72.33 -3.52
CA ASP A 864 50.07 73.45 -3.14
C ASP A 864 51.45 72.84 -3.24
N GLY A 865 52.29 73.47 -4.04
CA GLY A 865 53.67 73.01 -4.35
C GLY A 865 54.39 73.83 -5.33
N LYS A 866 55.37 73.25 -6.00
CA LYS A 866 56.17 73.97 -7.03
C LYS A 866 56.37 73.07 -8.26
N PRO A 867 56.45 73.64 -9.46
CA PRO A 867 56.90 72.95 -10.66
C PRO A 867 58.29 72.36 -10.45
N GLY A 868 58.54 71.15 -11.02
CA GLY A 868 59.91 70.54 -11.00
C GLY A 868 60.87 71.14 -12.00
N LYS A 869 60.40 72.08 -12.82
CA LYS A 869 61.16 72.74 -13.84
C LYS A 869 60.75 74.21 -13.99
N ILE A 870 61.59 75.00 -14.60
CA ILE A 870 61.28 76.38 -15.02
C ILE A 870 60.17 76.31 -16.05
N LEU A 871 59.11 77.11 -15.88
CA LEU A 871 57.98 77.15 -16.79
C LEU A 871 58.21 78.24 -17.87
N PRO A 872 57.80 78.00 -19.15
CA PRO A 872 57.95 78.98 -20.24
C PRO A 872 56.82 80.01 -20.13
N PHE A 873 56.81 80.75 -19.02
CA PHE A 873 55.84 81.82 -18.76
C PHE A 873 56.55 82.98 -18.07
N GLU A 874 56.20 84.19 -18.48
CA GLU A 874 56.69 85.43 -17.83
C GLU A 874 55.46 86.31 -17.43
N TYR A 875 55.62 87.05 -16.35
CA TYR A 875 54.64 87.99 -15.88
C TYR A 875 54.53 89.20 -16.81
N ASN A 876 53.38 89.42 -17.42
CA ASN A 876 53.07 90.56 -18.23
C ASN A 876 52.24 91.57 -17.46
N GLN A 877 52.79 92.81 -17.19
CA GLN A 877 52.08 93.83 -16.40
C GLN A 877 50.82 94.34 -17.11
N GLU A 878 50.86 94.56 -18.41
CA GLU A 878 49.72 95.02 -19.20
C GLU A 878 48.54 94.06 -19.18
N PHE A 879 48.90 92.81 -19.23
CA PHE A 879 47.89 91.75 -19.24
C PHE A 879 47.42 91.35 -17.81
N GLY A 880 48.22 91.75 -16.81
CA GLY A 880 47.94 91.41 -15.42
C GLY A 880 48.06 89.99 -15.08
N GLY A 881 48.89 89.17 -15.72
CA GLY A 881 49.05 87.74 -15.55
C GLY A 881 50.21 87.12 -16.27
N PHE A 882 50.42 85.82 -16.05
CA PHE A 882 51.50 85.10 -16.76
C PHE A 882 51.08 84.79 -18.17
N ILE A 883 51.92 85.02 -19.16
CA ILE A 883 51.75 84.69 -20.58
C ILE A 883 52.82 83.69 -20.96
N ARG A 884 52.52 82.80 -21.95
CA ARG A 884 53.51 81.86 -22.47
C ARG A 884 54.54 82.66 -23.32
N VAL A 885 55.80 82.37 -23.14
CA VAL A 885 56.95 82.97 -23.89
C VAL A 885 57.56 81.88 -24.81
N ASP A 886 58.31 82.33 -25.80
CA ASP A 886 59.04 81.52 -26.75
C ASP A 886 60.11 80.64 -26.09
N ALA A 887 60.57 79.60 -26.71
CA ALA A 887 61.49 78.63 -26.16
C ALA A 887 62.88 79.20 -25.80
N ASP A 888 63.24 80.34 -26.41
CA ASP A 888 64.50 81.01 -26.14
C ASP A 888 64.44 81.92 -24.91
N SER A 889 63.32 82.17 -24.30
CA SER A 889 63.18 82.99 -23.10
C SER A 889 63.44 82.13 -21.83
N ARG A 890 63.96 82.83 -20.82
CA ARG A 890 64.39 82.17 -19.56
C ARG A 890 63.27 81.52 -18.78
N GLY A 891 62.07 81.97 -19.06
CA GLY A 891 60.87 81.54 -18.32
C GLY A 891 60.90 81.94 -16.84
N SER A 892 59.92 81.52 -16.04
CA SER A 892 59.87 81.84 -14.59
C SER A 892 60.05 80.55 -13.73
N ASP A 893 60.90 80.75 -12.70
CA ASP A 893 60.94 79.72 -11.61
C ASP A 893 59.95 80.14 -10.55
N PHE A 894 59.03 79.19 -10.27
CA PHE A 894 57.96 79.40 -9.31
C PHE A 894 58.32 78.72 -7.98
N GLU A 895 58.47 79.48 -6.90
CA GLU A 895 58.75 78.93 -5.56
C GLU A 895 57.55 78.29 -4.92
N GLY A 896 56.36 78.66 -5.38
CA GLY A 896 55.07 78.00 -4.98
C GLY A 896 53.91 78.39 -5.89
N ILE A 897 53.13 77.41 -6.26
CA ILE A 897 51.89 77.57 -7.01
C ILE A 897 50.73 76.76 -6.31
N SER A 898 49.66 77.45 -6.08
CA SER A 898 48.44 76.80 -5.68
C SER A 898 47.57 76.54 -6.90
N LEU A 899 47.31 75.24 -7.23
CA LEU A 899 46.52 74.85 -8.36
C LEU A 899 45.12 74.33 -7.87
N ASP A 900 44.05 74.76 -8.54
CA ASP A 900 42.70 74.33 -8.31
C ASP A 900 42.12 73.90 -9.66
N VAL A 901 42.08 72.60 -9.87
CA VAL A 901 41.65 71.97 -11.14
C VAL A 901 40.35 71.25 -10.99
N ASN A 902 39.43 71.53 -11.87
CA ASN A 902 38.10 70.89 -11.85
C ASN A 902 37.98 70.02 -13.09
N PHE A 903 37.72 68.71 -12.85
CA PHE A 903 37.45 67.80 -13.90
C PHE A 903 35.94 67.40 -13.84
N ARG A 904 35.32 67.21 -14.98
CA ARG A 904 34.01 66.65 -15.12
C ARG A 904 34.08 65.28 -15.84
N VAL A 905 33.76 64.24 -15.16
CA VAL A 905 33.81 62.88 -15.70
C VAL A 905 32.37 62.38 -15.87
N PRO A 906 31.95 61.96 -17.06
CA PRO A 906 30.64 61.42 -17.26
C PRO A 906 30.56 60.07 -16.53
N LEU A 907 29.91 60.09 -15.36
CA LEU A 907 29.86 58.94 -14.45
C LEU A 907 29.13 57.75 -15.08
N ASN A 908 28.13 58.03 -15.91
CA ASN A 908 27.32 56.98 -16.57
C ASN A 908 28.12 56.24 -17.66
N ASP A 909 29.14 56.85 -18.27
CA ASP A 909 29.99 56.20 -19.27
C ASP A 909 31.10 55.38 -18.61
N LEU A 910 31.54 55.75 -17.40
CA LEU A 910 32.43 54.97 -16.55
C LEU A 910 31.74 53.79 -15.86
N LEU A 911 30.48 53.94 -15.57
CA LEU A 911 29.67 52.96 -14.83
C LEU A 911 28.52 52.43 -15.70
N GLN A 912 28.81 51.89 -16.88
CA GLN A 912 27.80 51.21 -17.74
C GLN A 912 27.18 49.94 -17.09
N TYR A 913 27.16 49.90 -15.76
CA TYR A 913 26.73 48.76 -14.94
C TYR A 913 25.33 48.87 -14.39
N LYS A 914 24.46 49.62 -15.05
CA LYS A 914 23.07 49.86 -14.62
C LYS A 914 22.26 48.59 -14.31
N ASP A 915 22.64 47.49 -14.91
CA ASP A 915 21.85 46.25 -14.85
C ASP A 915 22.47 45.16 -13.97
N LEU A 916 23.63 45.45 -13.30
CA LEU A 916 24.21 44.49 -12.32
C LEU A 916 23.47 44.44 -11.00
N PHE A 917 22.68 45.47 -10.67
CA PHE A 917 21.97 45.60 -9.39
C PHE A 917 20.44 45.62 -9.56
N ARG A 918 19.90 45.22 -10.74
CA ARG A 918 18.49 44.90 -10.99
C ARG A 918 18.31 43.40 -10.88
#